data_5966e226af26f9fab9688c630760f6e7
#
_entry.id   5966e226af26f9fab9688c630760f6e7
#
_cell.length_a   1.000
_cell.length_b   1.000
_cell.length_c   1.000
_cell.angle_alpha   90.00
_cell.angle_beta   90.00
_cell.angle_gamma   90.00
#
_symmetry.space_group_name_H-M   'P 1'
#
loop_
_entity.id
_entity.type
_entity.pdbx_description
1 polymer ?
#
loop_
_entity_poly.entity_id
_entity_poly.type
_entity_poly.pdbx_seq_one_letter_code
_entity_poly.pdbx_strand_id
1 'polypeptide(L)'
;MESYLAELNDAQRAPVLQKDGAMIVIAGAGSGKTRVLTYRIAYLMSKGVDPFNILSLTFTNKAAREMKKRISQIVGSSEAKNLWMGTFHSIFARMLRMEADKLGYPSNFTIYDTQDSQRLISAIIKEMGLDKDVYKYKQVYSRISSYKNSLITVKAYFQNPELREADAMAKKPRLGDIYKNYVERCFKAGAMDFDDLLLKTNELLNRFPEVLQKYQNRFRYILVDEYQDTNHSQYLIVKALSDKFQNICVVGDDAQSIYAFRGANINNILNFQKDYDNVQMYRLEQNYRSTKNIVNAANSIIDKNKTKLEKVVWTANDDGPKIIVNRLLTDGDEGRYVASSIFENKMQKQMNNGDFAILYRTNAQSRAMEDALRKREIPYRIYGGLSFYQRKEIKDVLAYLRLLVNPNDEEALKRIINFPARGIGSTTIDKLTIAANQYGKSIFEIIENIDHLDLKINSGTRNKLANFANMIKSFKILTENADAFVVADTVAKKTGLVQELKKDGTPEGIAKIENIEELLNGIRDFVEGQQELADVTGSLTEFLEDVALATDMDKETNEDHVALMTIHLAKGLEFPFVYIVGMEEDLFPSAMSMNTRTELEEERRLFYVALTRAEKQAYLTYTQSRYRWGKLVDAEPSRFIEEIDEAYMDYMIPQDDYKYKPLMDLDIFGDVDKSKFRQTKPKSGTPPPAHKPNEEQLRKLRKLRPTTANYPTASIKDAVKLEAGNEVEHIRFGKGKVLNIDGIGQDKKAEINFENGGVKKLLLRFAKLKVLS
;
A
#
# COMPACT_ATOMS: atom_id res chain seq x y z
N MET A 1 18.23 27.65 -31.82
CA MET A 1 18.43 26.57 -30.83
C MET A 1 17.25 26.63 -29.88
N GLU A 2 16.57 25.53 -29.64
CA GLU A 2 15.37 25.52 -28.82
C GLU A 2 15.73 25.96 -27.41
N SER A 3 15.06 27.00 -26.89
CA SER A 3 15.44 27.66 -25.62
C SER A 3 15.49 26.74 -24.42
N TYR A 4 14.62 25.71 -24.39
CA TYR A 4 14.57 24.74 -23.31
C TYR A 4 15.81 23.83 -23.20
N LEU A 5 16.56 23.64 -24.30
CA LEU A 5 17.80 22.86 -24.28
C LEU A 5 18.94 23.57 -23.55
N ALA A 6 18.85 24.91 -23.39
CA ALA A 6 19.83 25.67 -22.61
C ALA A 6 19.73 25.41 -21.09
N GLU A 7 18.61 24.91 -20.62
CA GLU A 7 18.41 24.55 -19.19
C GLU A 7 19.08 23.21 -18.80
N LEU A 8 19.57 22.45 -19.79
CA LEU A 8 20.19 21.14 -19.58
C LEU A 8 21.71 21.27 -19.47
N ASN A 9 22.29 20.54 -18.52
CA ASN A 9 23.74 20.31 -18.52
C ASN A 9 24.13 19.36 -19.69
N ASP A 10 25.40 19.22 -19.97
CA ASP A 10 25.87 18.42 -21.10
C ASP A 10 25.50 16.95 -21.00
N ALA A 11 25.55 16.37 -19.79
CA ALA A 11 25.15 14.98 -19.54
C ALA A 11 23.64 14.74 -19.77
N GLN A 12 22.79 15.72 -19.43
CA GLN A 12 21.35 15.66 -19.68
C GLN A 12 21.02 15.94 -21.15
N ARG A 13 21.78 16.83 -21.81
CA ARG A 13 21.58 17.24 -23.19
C ARG A 13 21.88 16.10 -24.17
N ALA A 14 22.95 15.34 -23.96
CA ALA A 14 23.37 14.28 -24.87
C ALA A 14 22.25 13.25 -25.14
N PRO A 15 21.60 12.61 -24.15
CA PRO A 15 20.49 11.67 -24.39
C PRO A 15 19.24 12.35 -24.97
N VAL A 16 19.02 13.66 -24.75
CA VAL A 16 17.91 14.40 -25.36
C VAL A 16 18.12 14.57 -26.86
N LEU A 17 19.33 14.87 -27.30
CA LEU A 17 19.65 15.13 -28.70
C LEU A 17 19.81 13.87 -29.55
N GLN A 18 20.07 12.71 -28.98
CA GLN A 18 20.12 11.45 -29.74
C GLN A 18 18.71 11.13 -30.26
N LYS A 19 18.55 11.06 -31.60
CA LYS A 19 17.23 10.81 -32.20
C LYS A 19 16.88 9.32 -32.18
N ASP A 20 17.65 8.47 -32.81
CA ASP A 20 17.34 7.08 -33.10
C ASP A 20 18.22 6.11 -32.29
N GLY A 21 17.82 4.85 -32.23
CA GLY A 21 18.53 3.75 -31.60
C GLY A 21 18.15 3.52 -30.12
N ALA A 22 18.64 2.40 -29.62
CA ALA A 22 18.41 2.01 -28.21
C ALA A 22 19.35 2.78 -27.28
N MET A 23 18.80 3.26 -26.15
CA MET A 23 19.60 3.93 -25.13
C MET A 23 19.09 3.64 -23.72
N ILE A 24 20.04 3.62 -22.80
CA ILE A 24 19.80 3.58 -21.37
C ILE A 24 20.39 4.81 -20.68
N VAL A 25 19.59 5.47 -19.86
CA VAL A 25 20.01 6.61 -19.05
C VAL A 25 20.03 6.15 -17.58
N ILE A 26 21.22 5.91 -17.06
CA ILE A 26 21.44 5.56 -15.66
C ILE A 26 21.51 6.85 -14.86
N ALA A 27 20.58 7.08 -13.97
CA ALA A 27 20.39 8.38 -13.36
C ALA A 27 20.25 8.28 -11.84
N GLY A 28 21.14 8.95 -11.12
CA GLY A 28 21.08 9.05 -9.66
C GLY A 28 19.79 9.73 -9.16
N ALA A 29 19.53 9.61 -7.85
CA ALA A 29 18.46 10.35 -7.22
C ALA A 29 18.66 11.86 -7.45
N GLY A 30 17.58 12.61 -7.73
CA GLY A 30 17.63 14.06 -7.92
C GLY A 30 18.41 14.56 -9.14
N SER A 31 18.78 13.70 -10.10
CA SER A 31 19.59 14.07 -11.29
C SER A 31 18.77 14.60 -12.49
N GLY A 32 17.44 14.70 -12.35
CA GLY A 32 16.56 15.21 -13.40
C GLY A 32 16.12 14.17 -14.43
N LYS A 33 15.96 12.89 -14.06
CA LYS A 33 15.40 11.80 -14.88
C LYS A 33 14.22 12.23 -15.72
N THR A 34 13.17 12.71 -15.04
CA THR A 34 11.92 13.12 -15.69
C THR A 34 12.10 14.33 -16.63
N ARG A 35 13.04 15.23 -16.32
CA ARG A 35 13.39 16.37 -17.20
C ARG A 35 13.98 15.86 -18.51
N VAL A 36 14.92 14.91 -18.47
CA VAL A 36 15.53 14.33 -19.67
C VAL A 36 14.46 13.66 -20.54
N LEU A 37 13.55 12.86 -19.96
CA LEU A 37 12.48 12.21 -20.72
C LEU A 37 11.51 13.23 -21.35
N THR A 38 11.07 14.22 -20.60
CA THR A 38 10.13 15.24 -21.12
C THR A 38 10.74 16.08 -22.22
N TYR A 39 12.00 16.49 -22.06
CA TYR A 39 12.71 17.29 -23.05
C TYR A 39 13.08 16.47 -24.30
N ARG A 40 13.36 15.17 -24.14
CA ARG A 40 13.55 14.27 -25.27
C ARG A 40 12.27 14.11 -26.09
N ILE A 41 11.10 13.96 -25.46
CA ILE A 41 9.82 13.91 -26.18
C ILE A 41 9.61 15.20 -26.95
N ALA A 42 9.79 16.36 -26.31
CA ALA A 42 9.67 17.66 -26.98
C ALA A 42 10.64 17.79 -28.14
N TYR A 43 11.89 17.33 -28.00
CA TYR A 43 12.89 17.33 -29.04
C TYR A 43 12.50 16.45 -30.23
N LEU A 44 12.03 15.22 -29.98
CA LEU A 44 11.55 14.32 -31.04
C LEU A 44 10.42 14.97 -31.85
N MET A 45 9.44 15.57 -31.16
CA MET A 45 8.34 16.29 -31.80
C MET A 45 8.84 17.48 -32.64
N SER A 46 9.80 18.27 -32.11
CA SER A 46 10.40 19.39 -32.86
C SER A 46 11.18 18.95 -34.11
N LYS A 47 11.64 17.69 -34.15
CA LYS A 47 12.29 17.06 -35.34
C LYS A 47 11.29 16.38 -36.27
N GLY A 48 9.98 16.65 -36.11
CA GLY A 48 8.94 16.17 -37.01
C GLY A 48 8.45 14.74 -36.71
N VAL A 49 8.73 14.21 -35.51
CA VAL A 49 8.14 12.94 -35.09
C VAL A 49 6.70 13.21 -34.66
N ASP A 50 5.75 12.53 -35.30
CA ASP A 50 4.35 12.64 -34.98
C ASP A 50 4.09 12.16 -33.50
N PRO A 51 3.38 12.92 -32.66
CA PRO A 51 3.02 12.53 -31.31
C PRO A 51 2.38 11.14 -31.21
N PHE A 52 1.59 10.73 -32.20
CA PHE A 52 0.99 9.39 -32.24
C PHE A 52 2.01 8.25 -32.35
N ASN A 53 3.23 8.56 -32.81
CA ASN A 53 4.33 7.59 -32.92
C ASN A 53 5.19 7.48 -31.67
N ILE A 54 4.86 8.22 -30.60
CA ILE A 54 5.59 8.23 -29.33
C ILE A 54 4.75 7.54 -28.25
N LEU A 55 5.32 6.49 -27.65
CA LEU A 55 4.79 5.84 -26.46
C LEU A 55 5.67 6.19 -25.26
N SER A 56 5.08 6.76 -24.21
CA SER A 56 5.78 7.06 -22.95
C SER A 56 5.11 6.36 -21.77
N LEU A 57 5.86 5.50 -21.08
CA LEU A 57 5.39 4.67 -19.98
C LEU A 57 6.03 5.10 -18.67
N THR A 58 5.22 5.17 -17.60
CA THR A 58 5.66 5.46 -16.23
C THR A 58 4.89 4.60 -15.23
N PHE A 59 5.24 4.69 -13.93
CA PHE A 59 4.62 3.86 -12.88
C PHE A 59 3.43 4.52 -12.18
N THR A 60 3.36 5.85 -12.14
CA THR A 60 2.31 6.57 -11.39
C THR A 60 1.56 7.55 -12.27
N ASN A 61 0.25 7.70 -12.02
CA ASN A 61 -0.57 8.67 -12.72
C ASN A 61 -0.10 10.11 -12.45
N LYS A 62 0.39 10.39 -11.24
CA LYS A 62 0.98 11.70 -10.90
C LYS A 62 2.16 12.03 -11.81
N ALA A 63 3.11 11.09 -11.98
CA ALA A 63 4.25 11.27 -12.86
C ALA A 63 3.80 11.50 -14.33
N ALA A 64 2.83 10.71 -14.81
CA ALA A 64 2.27 10.86 -16.17
C ALA A 64 1.64 12.24 -16.38
N ARG A 65 0.84 12.73 -15.43
CA ARG A 65 0.22 14.08 -15.49
C ARG A 65 1.26 15.19 -15.45
N GLU A 66 2.24 15.09 -14.56
CA GLU A 66 3.31 16.08 -14.45
C GLU A 66 4.16 16.14 -15.73
N MET A 67 4.55 14.98 -16.27
CA MET A 67 5.26 14.89 -17.55
C MET A 67 4.44 15.52 -18.68
N LYS A 68 3.16 15.20 -18.79
CA LYS A 68 2.27 15.76 -19.81
C LYS A 68 2.15 17.28 -19.68
N LYS A 69 1.99 17.81 -18.46
CA LYS A 69 1.97 19.25 -18.19
C LYS A 69 3.26 19.94 -18.63
N ARG A 70 4.43 19.38 -18.30
CA ARG A 70 5.74 19.93 -18.70
C ARG A 70 5.93 19.91 -20.23
N ILE A 71 5.53 18.82 -20.90
CA ILE A 71 5.61 18.71 -22.36
C ILE A 71 4.68 19.75 -23.00
N SER A 72 3.44 19.89 -22.50
CA SER A 72 2.48 20.88 -23.02
C SER A 72 2.99 22.32 -22.92
N GLN A 73 3.80 22.63 -21.92
CA GLN A 73 4.43 23.94 -21.77
C GLN A 73 5.51 24.21 -22.83
N ILE A 74 6.14 23.17 -23.37
CA ILE A 74 7.23 23.29 -24.36
C ILE A 74 6.70 23.27 -25.77
N VAL A 75 5.80 22.32 -26.11
CA VAL A 75 5.36 22.07 -27.49
C VAL A 75 3.94 22.56 -27.80
N GLY A 76 3.21 22.98 -26.77
CA GLY A 76 1.80 23.36 -26.90
C GLY A 76 0.83 22.28 -26.47
N SER A 77 -0.32 22.68 -25.97
CA SER A 77 -1.32 21.76 -25.39
C SER A 77 -2.01 20.87 -26.40
N SER A 78 -2.23 21.35 -27.63
CA SER A 78 -2.88 20.59 -28.71
C SER A 78 -2.06 19.38 -29.18
N GLU A 79 -0.76 19.55 -29.32
CA GLU A 79 0.14 18.48 -29.79
C GLU A 79 0.41 17.45 -28.71
N ALA A 80 0.60 17.90 -27.44
CA ALA A 80 0.83 17.01 -26.31
C ALA A 80 -0.35 16.08 -26.00
N LYS A 81 -1.57 16.43 -26.42
CA LYS A 81 -2.77 15.58 -26.24
C LYS A 81 -2.70 14.26 -27.02
N ASN A 82 -2.04 14.25 -28.16
CA ASN A 82 -1.95 13.11 -29.05
C ASN A 82 -0.89 12.08 -28.67
N LEU A 83 -0.08 12.38 -27.64
CA LEU A 83 0.90 11.44 -27.08
C LEU A 83 0.22 10.25 -26.40
N TRP A 84 0.73 9.05 -26.67
CA TRP A 84 0.40 7.90 -25.87
C TRP A 84 1.28 7.88 -24.62
N MET A 85 0.81 8.56 -23.60
CA MET A 85 1.52 8.70 -22.33
C MET A 85 0.64 8.32 -21.15
N GLY A 86 1.14 7.45 -20.30
CA GLY A 86 0.40 6.98 -19.12
C GLY A 86 1.17 5.94 -18.31
N THR A 87 0.49 5.35 -17.34
CA THR A 87 1.02 4.18 -16.64
C THR A 87 0.95 2.94 -17.54
N PHE A 88 1.79 1.93 -17.26
CA PHE A 88 1.73 0.64 -17.95
C PHE A 88 0.30 0.10 -18.02
N HIS A 89 -0.39 0.07 -16.88
CA HIS A 89 -1.76 -0.47 -16.80
C HIS A 89 -2.76 0.37 -17.60
N SER A 90 -2.68 1.71 -17.57
CA SER A 90 -3.61 2.57 -18.31
C SER A 90 -3.45 2.43 -19.82
N ILE A 91 -2.21 2.40 -20.28
CA ILE A 91 -1.92 2.22 -21.72
C ILE A 91 -2.35 0.84 -22.19
N PHE A 92 -2.06 -0.21 -21.42
CA PHE A 92 -2.41 -1.56 -21.82
C PHE A 92 -3.91 -1.84 -21.68
N ALA A 93 -4.59 -1.28 -20.69
CA ALA A 93 -6.06 -1.31 -20.62
C ALA A 93 -6.68 -0.67 -21.89
N ARG A 94 -6.15 0.48 -22.33
CA ARG A 94 -6.58 1.13 -23.58
C ARG A 94 -6.34 0.25 -24.81
N MET A 95 -5.17 -0.40 -24.92
CA MET A 95 -4.89 -1.35 -26.00
C MET A 95 -5.87 -2.53 -25.96
N LEU A 96 -6.08 -3.13 -24.78
CA LEU A 96 -6.99 -4.26 -24.62
C LEU A 96 -8.44 -3.90 -24.96
N ARG A 97 -8.91 -2.68 -24.65
CA ARG A 97 -10.25 -2.22 -25.02
C ARG A 97 -10.43 -2.11 -26.54
N MET A 98 -9.40 -1.64 -27.23
CA MET A 98 -9.42 -1.51 -28.69
C MET A 98 -9.37 -2.85 -29.42
N GLU A 99 -8.84 -3.90 -28.79
CA GLU A 99 -8.67 -5.23 -29.38
C GLU A 99 -9.42 -6.34 -28.58
N ALA A 100 -10.38 -5.94 -27.76
CA ALA A 100 -11.06 -6.83 -26.79
C ALA A 100 -11.72 -8.06 -27.44
N ASP A 101 -12.32 -7.88 -28.60
CA ASP A 101 -12.98 -8.91 -29.41
C ASP A 101 -12.05 -10.07 -29.74
N LYS A 102 -10.78 -9.80 -30.04
CA LYS A 102 -9.77 -10.83 -30.33
C LYS A 102 -9.51 -11.79 -29.17
N LEU A 103 -9.70 -11.29 -27.94
CA LEU A 103 -9.58 -12.09 -26.71
C LEU A 103 -10.91 -12.60 -26.17
N GLY A 104 -12.03 -12.28 -26.84
CA GLY A 104 -13.38 -12.66 -26.45
C GLY A 104 -13.95 -11.86 -25.26
N TYR A 105 -13.38 -10.68 -24.97
CA TYR A 105 -13.88 -9.77 -23.93
C TYR A 105 -14.75 -8.66 -24.57
N PRO A 106 -15.70 -8.11 -23.81
CA PRO A 106 -16.38 -6.88 -24.22
C PRO A 106 -15.39 -5.70 -24.12
N SER A 107 -15.52 -4.70 -25.00
CA SER A 107 -14.67 -3.51 -24.99
C SER A 107 -14.81 -2.68 -23.70
N ASN A 108 -15.95 -2.79 -23.02
CA ASN A 108 -16.29 -2.16 -21.75
C ASN A 108 -16.05 -3.06 -20.53
N PHE A 109 -15.09 -4.00 -20.61
CA PHE A 109 -14.77 -4.88 -19.49
C PHE A 109 -14.48 -4.09 -18.20
N THR A 110 -14.89 -4.65 -17.07
CA THR A 110 -14.64 -4.06 -15.74
C THR A 110 -13.21 -4.39 -15.28
N ILE A 111 -12.55 -3.43 -14.64
CA ILE A 111 -11.27 -3.67 -13.95
C ILE A 111 -11.56 -3.94 -12.48
N TYR A 112 -11.32 -5.18 -12.03
CA TYR A 112 -11.48 -5.57 -10.63
C TYR A 112 -10.30 -5.07 -9.80
N ASP A 113 -10.61 -4.45 -8.68
CA ASP A 113 -9.61 -4.12 -7.68
C ASP A 113 -9.25 -5.34 -6.80
N THR A 114 -8.28 -5.14 -5.90
CA THR A 114 -7.83 -6.18 -4.97
C THR A 114 -8.97 -6.71 -4.08
N GLN A 115 -9.92 -5.87 -3.66
CA GLN A 115 -11.02 -6.31 -2.80
C GLN A 115 -12.05 -7.12 -3.58
N ASP A 116 -12.36 -6.73 -4.82
CA ASP A 116 -13.28 -7.46 -5.69
C ASP A 116 -12.70 -8.85 -5.99
N SER A 117 -11.42 -8.90 -6.37
CA SER A 117 -10.69 -10.16 -6.62
C SER A 117 -10.68 -11.08 -5.39
N GLN A 118 -10.40 -10.53 -4.21
CA GLN A 118 -10.39 -11.28 -2.95
C GLN A 118 -11.78 -11.78 -2.55
N ARG A 119 -12.84 -11.00 -2.79
CA ARG A 119 -14.23 -11.43 -2.54
C ARG A 119 -14.61 -12.60 -3.45
N LEU A 120 -14.29 -12.50 -4.73
CA LEU A 120 -14.56 -13.56 -5.69
C LEU A 120 -13.83 -14.85 -5.31
N ILE A 121 -12.54 -14.78 -4.95
CA ILE A 121 -11.78 -15.93 -4.46
C ILE A 121 -12.37 -16.51 -3.18
N SER A 122 -12.80 -15.67 -2.23
CA SER A 122 -13.44 -16.12 -1.01
C SER A 122 -14.77 -16.85 -1.28
N ALA A 123 -15.54 -16.39 -2.27
CA ALA A 123 -16.76 -17.06 -2.71
C ALA A 123 -16.45 -18.43 -3.33
N ILE A 124 -15.46 -18.50 -4.21
CA ILE A 124 -15.00 -19.76 -4.83
C ILE A 124 -14.56 -20.78 -3.77
N ILE A 125 -13.76 -20.37 -2.79
CA ILE A 125 -13.30 -21.25 -1.69
C ILE A 125 -14.51 -21.80 -0.93
N LYS A 126 -15.51 -20.96 -0.62
CA LYS A 126 -16.74 -21.38 0.07
C LYS A 126 -17.54 -22.38 -0.74
N GLU A 127 -17.74 -22.13 -2.03
CA GLU A 127 -18.53 -22.98 -2.94
C GLU A 127 -17.85 -24.34 -3.21
N MET A 128 -16.52 -24.36 -3.25
CA MET A 128 -15.74 -25.61 -3.36
C MET A 128 -15.70 -26.41 -2.05
N GLY A 129 -16.32 -25.92 -0.97
CA GLY A 129 -16.31 -26.57 0.35
C GLY A 129 -14.93 -26.66 1.00
N LEU A 130 -14.00 -25.77 0.62
CA LEU A 130 -12.63 -25.79 1.13
C LEU A 130 -12.51 -25.08 2.49
N ASP A 131 -11.59 -25.58 3.32
CA ASP A 131 -11.29 -25.00 4.63
C ASP A 131 -10.68 -23.59 4.48
N LYS A 132 -11.35 -22.59 5.06
CA LYS A 132 -10.95 -21.18 5.01
C LYS A 132 -9.66 -20.86 5.78
N ASP A 133 -9.32 -21.67 6.78
CA ASP A 133 -8.10 -21.48 7.57
C ASP A 133 -6.87 -21.99 6.83
N VAL A 134 -7.05 -23.02 5.98
CA VAL A 134 -6.03 -23.53 5.06
C VAL A 134 -5.93 -22.64 3.82
N TYR A 135 -7.07 -22.37 3.16
CA TYR A 135 -7.14 -21.55 1.95
C TYR A 135 -7.51 -20.11 2.30
N LYS A 136 -6.63 -19.40 3.02
CA LYS A 136 -6.84 -17.98 3.32
C LYS A 136 -6.90 -17.16 2.03
N TYR A 137 -8.04 -16.56 1.74
CA TYR A 137 -8.29 -15.88 0.45
C TYR A 137 -7.22 -14.86 0.05
N LYS A 138 -6.64 -14.12 1.03
CA LYS A 138 -5.56 -13.16 0.76
C LYS A 138 -4.28 -13.85 0.28
N GLN A 139 -3.94 -15.00 0.86
CA GLN A 139 -2.77 -15.79 0.45
C GLN A 139 -2.99 -16.45 -0.92
N VAL A 140 -4.21 -16.95 -1.17
CA VAL A 140 -4.60 -17.52 -2.47
C VAL A 140 -4.52 -16.44 -3.55
N TYR A 141 -5.08 -15.25 -3.31
CA TYR A 141 -4.98 -14.11 -4.21
C TYR A 141 -3.52 -13.75 -4.52
N SER A 142 -2.69 -13.58 -3.49
CA SER A 142 -1.27 -13.26 -3.67
C SER A 142 -0.54 -14.30 -4.53
N ARG A 143 -0.86 -15.59 -4.36
CA ARG A 143 -0.26 -16.68 -5.14
C ARG A 143 -0.72 -16.65 -6.59
N ILE A 144 -2.02 -16.44 -6.85
CA ILE A 144 -2.58 -16.29 -8.21
C ILE A 144 -1.96 -15.07 -8.91
N SER A 145 -1.86 -13.94 -8.21
CA SER A 145 -1.19 -12.72 -8.70
C SER A 145 0.26 -13.01 -9.10
N SER A 146 1.01 -13.73 -8.27
CA SER A 146 2.38 -14.15 -8.58
C SER A 146 2.44 -15.00 -9.87
N TYR A 147 1.50 -15.92 -10.06
CA TYR A 147 1.44 -16.71 -11.30
C TYR A 147 1.17 -15.84 -12.53
N LYS A 148 0.19 -14.95 -12.46
CA LYS A 148 -0.12 -14.04 -13.58
C LYS A 148 1.05 -13.14 -13.95
N ASN A 149 1.72 -12.55 -12.94
CA ASN A 149 2.91 -11.72 -13.15
C ASN A 149 4.11 -12.48 -13.73
N SER A 150 4.17 -13.79 -13.49
CA SER A 150 5.15 -14.71 -14.10
C SER A 150 4.66 -15.32 -15.42
N LEU A 151 3.55 -14.83 -15.98
CA LEU A 151 2.90 -15.33 -17.21
C LEU A 151 2.49 -16.80 -17.14
N ILE A 152 2.27 -17.35 -15.95
CA ILE A 152 1.80 -18.70 -15.74
C ILE A 152 0.28 -18.70 -15.85
N THR A 153 -0.23 -19.04 -17.03
CA THR A 153 -1.67 -19.23 -17.27
C THR A 153 -2.18 -20.48 -16.55
N VAL A 154 -3.50 -20.63 -16.43
CA VAL A 154 -4.14 -21.84 -15.88
C VAL A 154 -3.64 -23.10 -16.61
N LYS A 155 -3.55 -23.05 -17.93
CA LYS A 155 -3.03 -24.18 -18.73
C LYS A 155 -1.57 -24.50 -18.37
N ALA A 156 -0.70 -23.50 -18.32
CA ALA A 156 0.70 -23.64 -17.97
C ALA A 156 0.87 -24.20 -16.54
N TYR A 157 0.05 -23.74 -15.59
CA TYR A 157 0.05 -24.26 -14.22
C TYR A 157 -0.24 -25.78 -14.17
N PHE A 158 -1.30 -26.25 -14.87
CA PHE A 158 -1.64 -27.67 -14.88
C PHE A 158 -0.63 -28.53 -15.66
N GLN A 159 0.12 -27.95 -16.59
CA GLN A 159 1.19 -28.62 -17.33
C GLN A 159 2.51 -28.71 -16.54
N ASN A 160 2.67 -27.90 -15.48
CA ASN A 160 3.90 -27.88 -14.67
C ASN A 160 3.71 -28.67 -13.35
N PRO A 161 4.31 -29.89 -13.23
CA PRO A 161 4.22 -30.72 -12.02
C PRO A 161 4.83 -30.02 -10.79
N GLU A 162 5.98 -29.34 -10.96
CA GLU A 162 6.70 -28.70 -9.85
C GLU A 162 5.86 -27.65 -9.13
N LEU A 163 5.10 -26.83 -9.87
CA LEU A 163 4.20 -25.82 -9.29
C LEU A 163 3.09 -26.48 -8.47
N ARG A 164 2.54 -27.59 -8.97
CA ARG A 164 1.47 -28.33 -8.28
C ARG A 164 1.99 -29.01 -7.02
N GLU A 165 3.18 -29.58 -7.07
CA GLU A 165 3.84 -30.19 -5.92
C GLU A 165 4.19 -29.15 -4.87
N ALA A 166 4.72 -27.98 -5.27
CA ALA A 166 5.01 -26.88 -4.37
C ALA A 166 3.75 -26.40 -3.62
N ASP A 167 2.62 -26.28 -4.32
CA ASP A 167 1.35 -25.90 -3.68
C ASP A 167 0.77 -27.02 -2.81
N ALA A 168 0.98 -28.29 -3.18
CA ALA A 168 0.60 -29.42 -2.35
C ALA A 168 1.44 -29.49 -1.06
N MET A 169 2.76 -29.26 -1.14
CA MET A 169 3.65 -29.15 0.03
C MET A 169 3.25 -27.97 0.93
N ALA A 170 2.78 -26.87 0.35
CA ALA A 170 2.20 -25.74 1.08
C ALA A 170 0.78 -26.03 1.64
N LYS A 171 0.32 -27.29 1.62
CA LYS A 171 -1.01 -27.76 2.05
C LYS A 171 -2.17 -27.14 1.25
N LYS A 172 -1.95 -26.75 -0.01
CA LYS A 172 -2.96 -26.15 -0.89
C LYS A 172 -3.10 -26.87 -2.23
N PRO A 173 -3.30 -28.21 -2.27
CA PRO A 173 -3.33 -28.99 -3.51
C PRO A 173 -4.45 -28.58 -4.49
N ARG A 174 -5.52 -27.91 -4.02
CA ARG A 174 -6.65 -27.46 -4.83
C ARG A 174 -6.51 -26.01 -5.34
N LEU A 175 -5.30 -25.40 -5.17
CA LEU A 175 -5.07 -23.99 -5.57
C LEU A 175 -5.24 -23.78 -7.07
N GLY A 176 -4.81 -24.74 -7.90
CA GLY A 176 -5.02 -24.70 -9.34
C GLY A 176 -6.49 -24.70 -9.75
N ASP A 177 -7.34 -25.44 -9.03
CA ASP A 177 -8.79 -25.44 -9.29
C ASP A 177 -9.42 -24.08 -8.92
N ILE A 178 -8.96 -23.45 -7.82
CA ILE A 178 -9.39 -22.10 -7.45
C ILE A 178 -8.96 -21.11 -8.53
N TYR A 179 -7.72 -21.19 -9.01
CA TYR A 179 -7.20 -20.34 -10.08
C TYR A 179 -8.02 -20.48 -11.37
N LYS A 180 -8.33 -21.71 -11.77
CA LYS A 180 -9.20 -21.98 -12.93
C LYS A 180 -10.57 -21.35 -12.77
N ASN A 181 -11.27 -21.61 -11.67
CA ASN A 181 -12.59 -21.05 -11.40
C ASN A 181 -12.56 -19.51 -11.34
N TYR A 182 -11.49 -18.92 -10.78
CA TYR A 182 -11.32 -17.49 -10.70
C TYR A 182 -11.24 -16.85 -12.11
N VAL A 183 -10.38 -17.38 -12.98
CA VAL A 183 -10.21 -16.88 -14.36
C VAL A 183 -11.51 -17.05 -15.17
N GLU A 184 -12.16 -18.22 -15.05
CA GLU A 184 -13.44 -18.48 -15.76
C GLU A 184 -14.56 -17.51 -15.33
N ARG A 185 -14.65 -17.18 -14.04
CA ARG A 185 -15.62 -16.22 -13.52
C ARG A 185 -15.33 -14.79 -13.92
N CYS A 186 -14.07 -14.37 -13.85
CA CYS A 186 -13.66 -13.06 -14.35
C CYS A 186 -14.03 -12.93 -15.83
N PHE A 187 -13.77 -13.95 -16.64
CA PHE A 187 -14.11 -13.96 -18.06
C PHE A 187 -15.64 -13.86 -18.29
N LYS A 188 -16.44 -14.67 -17.59
CA LYS A 188 -17.93 -14.61 -17.68
C LYS A 188 -18.48 -13.26 -17.23
N ALA A 189 -17.87 -12.64 -16.21
CA ALA A 189 -18.27 -11.33 -15.73
C ALA A 189 -17.81 -10.18 -16.64
N GLY A 190 -17.11 -10.48 -17.75
CA GLY A 190 -16.49 -9.45 -18.57
C GLY A 190 -15.53 -8.58 -17.74
N ALA A 191 -14.74 -9.18 -16.86
CA ALA A 191 -13.86 -8.48 -15.95
C ALA A 191 -12.41 -8.96 -16.07
N MET A 192 -11.46 -8.05 -15.83
CA MET A 192 -10.04 -8.30 -15.70
C MET A 192 -9.54 -7.70 -14.38
N ASP A 193 -8.64 -8.38 -13.66
CA ASP A 193 -7.91 -7.75 -12.58
C ASP A 193 -6.66 -7.00 -13.09
N PHE A 194 -5.93 -6.31 -12.20
CA PHE A 194 -4.72 -5.58 -12.61
C PHE A 194 -3.65 -6.48 -13.25
N ASP A 195 -3.50 -7.70 -12.75
CA ASP A 195 -2.51 -8.64 -13.29
C ASP A 195 -2.95 -9.15 -14.67
N ASP A 196 -4.26 -9.28 -14.90
CA ASP A 196 -4.81 -9.65 -16.22
C ASP A 196 -4.50 -8.60 -17.28
N LEU A 197 -4.46 -7.31 -16.94
CA LEU A 197 -4.12 -6.27 -17.92
C LEU A 197 -2.74 -6.51 -18.54
N LEU A 198 -1.78 -6.97 -17.75
CA LEU A 198 -0.44 -7.31 -18.24
C LEU A 198 -0.41 -8.68 -18.93
N LEU A 199 -1.00 -9.70 -18.29
CA LEU A 199 -1.04 -11.06 -18.83
C LEU A 199 -1.75 -11.10 -20.20
N LYS A 200 -2.92 -10.46 -20.31
CA LYS A 200 -3.72 -10.42 -21.53
C LYS A 200 -3.11 -9.58 -22.62
N THR A 201 -2.36 -8.53 -22.29
CA THR A 201 -1.59 -7.78 -23.29
C THR A 201 -0.47 -8.65 -23.87
N ASN A 202 0.27 -9.40 -23.04
CA ASN A 202 1.24 -10.37 -23.54
C ASN A 202 0.57 -11.43 -24.42
N GLU A 203 -0.57 -11.98 -23.99
CA GLU A 203 -1.34 -12.93 -24.78
C GLU A 203 -1.76 -12.36 -26.12
N LEU A 204 -2.28 -11.12 -26.13
CA LEU A 204 -2.71 -10.40 -27.33
C LEU A 204 -1.57 -10.25 -28.34
N LEU A 205 -0.45 -9.72 -27.90
CA LEU A 205 0.70 -9.44 -28.78
C LEU A 205 1.36 -10.73 -29.30
N ASN A 206 1.33 -11.80 -28.51
CA ASN A 206 1.93 -13.08 -28.91
C ASN A 206 1.03 -13.91 -29.84
N ARG A 207 -0.30 -13.91 -29.61
CA ARG A 207 -1.25 -14.72 -30.38
C ARG A 207 -1.68 -14.07 -31.69
N PHE A 208 -1.61 -12.73 -31.80
CA PHE A 208 -2.09 -11.96 -32.94
C PHE A 208 -0.97 -11.10 -33.52
N PRO A 209 -0.12 -11.67 -34.42
CA PRO A 209 1.01 -10.96 -35.03
C PRO A 209 0.60 -9.66 -35.73
N GLU A 210 -0.60 -9.62 -36.32
CA GLU A 210 -1.13 -8.43 -36.99
C GLU A 210 -1.39 -7.28 -36.00
N VAL A 211 -1.78 -7.60 -34.75
CA VAL A 211 -1.94 -6.60 -33.67
C VAL A 211 -0.57 -6.10 -33.22
N LEU A 212 0.39 -7.01 -33.02
CA LEU A 212 1.76 -6.62 -32.70
C LEU A 212 2.33 -5.68 -33.77
N GLN A 213 2.20 -6.04 -35.06
CA GLN A 213 2.68 -5.22 -36.18
C GLN A 213 1.98 -3.85 -36.21
N LYS A 214 0.65 -3.79 -35.94
CA LYS A 214 -0.10 -2.54 -35.85
C LYS A 214 0.52 -1.60 -34.81
N TYR A 215 0.78 -2.09 -33.61
CA TYR A 215 1.32 -1.26 -32.54
C TYR A 215 2.83 -0.98 -32.71
N GLN A 216 3.62 -1.89 -33.24
CA GLN A 216 5.01 -1.62 -33.63
C GLN A 216 5.09 -0.49 -34.65
N ASN A 217 4.23 -0.51 -35.71
CA ASN A 217 4.21 0.54 -36.72
C ASN A 217 3.76 1.88 -36.15
N ARG A 218 2.87 1.86 -35.16
CA ARG A 218 2.39 3.05 -34.49
C ARG A 218 3.45 3.64 -33.56
N PHE A 219 4.04 2.83 -32.67
CA PHE A 219 4.99 3.28 -31.64
C PHE A 219 6.43 3.16 -32.15
N ARG A 220 6.85 4.16 -32.94
CA ARG A 220 8.21 4.19 -33.48
C ARG A 220 9.26 4.60 -32.46
N TYR A 221 8.84 5.31 -31.40
CA TYR A 221 9.68 5.73 -30.26
C TYR A 221 9.00 5.32 -28.95
N ILE A 222 9.74 4.58 -28.13
CA ILE A 222 9.25 4.10 -26.84
C ILE A 222 10.15 4.67 -25.75
N LEU A 223 9.55 5.34 -24.77
CA LEU A 223 10.25 5.90 -23.62
C LEU A 223 9.68 5.30 -22.34
N VAL A 224 10.55 4.83 -21.46
CA VAL A 224 10.14 4.19 -20.20
C VAL A 224 10.87 4.83 -19.05
N ASP A 225 10.08 5.40 -18.11
CA ASP A 225 10.59 5.93 -16.84
C ASP A 225 10.64 4.83 -15.77
N GLU A 226 11.52 4.98 -14.76
CA GLU A 226 11.70 4.06 -13.65
C GLU A 226 11.85 2.58 -14.08
N TYR A 227 12.63 2.33 -15.14
CA TYR A 227 12.72 1.01 -15.77
C TYR A 227 13.17 -0.12 -14.85
N GLN A 228 13.90 0.18 -13.76
CA GLN A 228 14.33 -0.77 -12.73
C GLN A 228 13.16 -1.40 -11.94
N ASP A 229 11.96 -0.81 -12.01
CA ASP A 229 10.77 -1.31 -11.31
C ASP A 229 9.88 -2.19 -12.19
N THR A 230 10.26 -2.42 -13.45
CA THR A 230 9.49 -3.25 -14.36
C THR A 230 9.50 -4.71 -13.94
N ASN A 231 8.33 -5.36 -13.98
CA ASN A 231 8.22 -6.80 -13.82
C ASN A 231 8.46 -7.52 -15.16
N HIS A 232 8.55 -8.85 -15.09
CA HIS A 232 8.83 -9.67 -16.28
C HIS A 232 7.77 -9.49 -17.39
N SER A 233 6.51 -9.38 -17.04
CA SER A 233 5.41 -9.17 -17.98
C SER A 233 5.52 -7.82 -18.72
N GLN A 234 5.79 -6.74 -17.99
CA GLN A 234 6.01 -5.40 -18.55
C GLN A 234 7.24 -5.35 -19.47
N TYR A 235 8.34 -5.97 -19.02
CA TYR A 235 9.56 -6.09 -19.80
C TYR A 235 9.29 -6.75 -21.17
N LEU A 236 8.60 -7.88 -21.20
CA LEU A 236 8.30 -8.59 -22.45
C LEU A 236 7.42 -7.78 -23.40
N ILE A 237 6.41 -7.06 -22.87
CA ILE A 237 5.57 -6.19 -23.71
C ILE A 237 6.39 -5.07 -24.32
N VAL A 238 7.24 -4.38 -23.52
CA VAL A 238 8.10 -3.30 -24.02
C VAL A 238 9.06 -3.83 -25.06
N LYS A 239 9.69 -4.99 -24.83
CA LYS A 239 10.61 -5.62 -25.77
C LYS A 239 9.90 -5.97 -27.08
N ALA A 240 8.73 -6.60 -27.04
CA ALA A 240 7.96 -6.94 -28.24
C ALA A 240 7.57 -5.70 -29.06
N LEU A 241 7.12 -4.62 -28.39
CA LEU A 241 6.73 -3.39 -29.08
C LEU A 241 7.92 -2.65 -29.70
N SER A 242 9.10 -2.67 -29.05
CA SER A 242 10.30 -1.94 -29.51
C SER A 242 11.13 -2.71 -30.54
N ASP A 243 10.94 -4.00 -30.70
CA ASP A 243 11.79 -4.90 -31.48
C ASP A 243 11.98 -4.44 -32.93
N LYS A 244 10.94 -3.89 -33.57
CA LYS A 244 10.95 -3.52 -34.96
C LYS A 244 11.86 -2.33 -35.29
N PHE A 245 11.81 -1.27 -34.48
CA PHE A 245 12.53 -0.01 -34.75
C PHE A 245 13.71 0.21 -33.79
N GLN A 246 13.77 -0.46 -32.70
CA GLN A 246 14.77 -0.35 -31.64
C GLN A 246 15.00 1.09 -31.12
N ASN A 247 14.07 2.03 -31.40
CA ASN A 247 14.13 3.39 -30.88
C ASN A 247 13.52 3.42 -29.46
N ILE A 248 14.24 2.85 -28.52
CA ILE A 248 13.84 2.77 -27.11
C ILE A 248 14.77 3.58 -26.23
N CYS A 249 14.19 4.38 -25.34
CA CYS A 249 14.89 5.12 -24.31
C CYS A 249 14.37 4.68 -22.96
N VAL A 250 15.19 4.01 -22.16
CA VAL A 250 14.86 3.67 -20.80
C VAL A 250 15.65 4.54 -19.83
N VAL A 251 14.96 5.04 -18.81
CA VAL A 251 15.57 5.82 -17.73
C VAL A 251 15.32 5.11 -16.42
N GLY A 252 16.35 5.02 -15.58
CA GLY A 252 16.20 4.34 -14.30
C GLY A 252 17.38 4.54 -13.37
N ASP A 253 17.16 4.08 -12.14
CA ASP A 253 18.14 4.07 -11.06
C ASP A 253 18.08 2.72 -10.35
N ASP A 254 19.07 1.87 -10.58
CA ASP A 254 19.17 0.55 -9.92
C ASP A 254 19.19 0.67 -8.39
N ALA A 255 19.75 1.77 -7.84
CA ALA A 255 19.73 2.07 -6.42
C ALA A 255 18.33 2.38 -5.87
N GLN A 256 17.35 2.63 -6.71
CA GLN A 256 15.95 2.87 -6.35
C GLN A 256 15.01 1.72 -6.71
N SER A 257 15.52 0.52 -7.03
CA SER A 257 14.72 -0.69 -7.25
C SER A 257 14.25 -1.27 -5.92
N ILE A 258 12.98 -1.00 -5.57
CA ILE A 258 12.39 -1.32 -4.25
C ILE A 258 11.02 -2.02 -4.34
N TYR A 259 10.66 -2.55 -5.50
CA TYR A 259 9.36 -3.19 -5.73
C TYR A 259 9.45 -4.68 -6.11
N ALA A 260 10.53 -5.40 -5.69
CA ALA A 260 10.65 -6.84 -5.95
C ALA A 260 9.49 -7.63 -5.32
N PHE A 261 8.95 -7.19 -4.18
CA PHE A 261 7.76 -7.78 -3.56
C PHE A 261 6.48 -7.67 -4.43
N ARG A 262 6.48 -6.79 -5.45
CA ARG A 262 5.46 -6.67 -6.51
C ARG A 262 5.87 -7.31 -7.83
N GLY A 263 6.95 -8.08 -7.83
CA GLY A 263 7.47 -8.77 -9.01
C GLY A 263 8.41 -7.94 -9.89
N ALA A 264 8.85 -6.75 -9.45
CA ALA A 264 9.88 -6.00 -10.15
C ALA A 264 11.18 -6.81 -10.24
N ASN A 265 11.87 -6.70 -11.38
CA ASN A 265 13.09 -7.44 -11.62
C ASN A 265 14.22 -6.48 -12.04
N ILE A 266 15.11 -6.23 -11.10
CA ILE A 266 16.26 -5.33 -11.34
C ILE A 266 17.13 -5.80 -12.52
N ASN A 267 17.14 -7.10 -12.86
CA ASN A 267 17.90 -7.61 -13.98
C ASN A 267 17.43 -7.02 -15.32
N ASN A 268 16.22 -6.50 -15.42
CA ASN A 268 15.72 -5.84 -16.63
C ASN A 268 16.59 -4.62 -16.98
N ILE A 269 16.96 -3.80 -15.99
CA ILE A 269 17.84 -2.65 -16.23
C ILE A 269 19.31 -3.06 -16.32
N LEU A 270 19.76 -4.03 -15.50
CA LEU A 270 21.15 -4.48 -15.48
C LEU A 270 21.57 -5.17 -16.79
N ASN A 271 20.63 -5.87 -17.45
CA ASN A 271 20.90 -6.61 -18.69
C ASN A 271 20.41 -5.89 -19.95
N PHE A 272 19.91 -4.65 -19.87
CA PHE A 272 19.34 -3.92 -21.01
C PHE A 272 20.25 -3.89 -22.24
N GLN A 273 21.57 -3.76 -22.03
CA GLN A 273 22.55 -3.76 -23.12
C GLN A 273 22.63 -5.08 -23.90
N LYS A 274 22.11 -6.18 -23.34
CA LYS A 274 22.09 -7.49 -24.00
C LYS A 274 20.83 -7.70 -24.85
N ASP A 275 19.84 -6.83 -24.69
CA ASP A 275 18.51 -6.97 -25.30
C ASP A 275 18.41 -6.28 -26.67
N TYR A 276 19.27 -5.30 -26.93
CA TYR A 276 19.23 -4.46 -28.14
C TYR A 276 20.62 -4.26 -28.73
N ASP A 277 20.64 -3.96 -30.03
CA ASP A 277 21.88 -3.71 -30.75
C ASP A 277 22.39 -2.27 -30.48
N ASN A 278 23.71 -2.12 -30.39
CA ASN A 278 24.38 -0.82 -30.30
C ASN A 278 23.82 0.16 -29.26
N VAL A 279 23.47 -0.34 -28.08
CA VAL A 279 22.90 0.46 -26.99
C VAL A 279 23.87 1.56 -26.55
N GLN A 280 23.39 2.80 -26.56
CA GLN A 280 24.11 3.94 -26.00
C GLN A 280 23.78 4.07 -24.50
N MET A 281 24.84 4.23 -23.69
CA MET A 281 24.69 4.38 -22.23
C MET A 281 25.04 5.82 -21.82
N TYR A 282 24.11 6.47 -21.12
CA TYR A 282 24.29 7.79 -20.54
C TYR A 282 24.21 7.72 -19.02
N ARG A 283 24.99 8.56 -18.33
CA ARG A 283 24.98 8.65 -16.86
C ARG A 283 24.62 10.07 -16.44
N LEU A 284 23.63 10.19 -15.54
CA LEU A 284 23.26 11.44 -14.90
C LEU A 284 23.68 11.36 -13.43
N GLU A 285 24.86 11.88 -13.12
CA GLU A 285 25.50 11.75 -11.82
C GLU A 285 25.35 13.00 -10.94
N GLN A 286 25.03 14.16 -11.54
CA GLN A 286 24.84 15.39 -10.77
C GLN A 286 23.45 15.42 -10.13
N ASN A 287 23.41 15.49 -8.80
CA ASN A 287 22.20 15.69 -8.01
C ASN A 287 21.94 17.18 -7.81
N TYR A 288 20.69 17.61 -8.07
CA TYR A 288 20.23 19.01 -7.92
C TYR A 288 19.30 19.21 -6.71
N ARG A 289 18.99 18.13 -5.99
CA ARG A 289 18.01 18.13 -4.89
C ARG A 289 18.65 18.38 -3.54
N SER A 290 19.59 17.53 -3.18
CA SER A 290 20.07 17.36 -1.80
C SER A 290 21.40 18.08 -1.55
N THR A 291 21.67 18.39 -0.28
CA THR A 291 22.98 18.87 0.19
C THR A 291 24.04 17.77 0.07
N LYS A 292 25.35 18.16 0.10
CA LYS A 292 26.47 17.21 -0.05
C LYS A 292 26.50 16.14 1.03
N ASN A 293 26.23 16.50 2.29
CA ASN A 293 26.22 15.54 3.38
C ASN A 293 25.19 14.42 3.14
N ILE A 294 23.99 14.75 2.66
CA ILE A 294 22.95 13.76 2.33
C ILE A 294 23.38 12.89 1.15
N VAL A 295 23.93 13.49 0.09
CA VAL A 295 24.38 12.74 -1.10
C VAL A 295 25.50 11.79 -0.76
N ASN A 296 26.53 12.24 -0.01
CA ASN A 296 27.68 11.43 0.36
C ASN A 296 27.28 10.29 1.31
N ALA A 297 26.41 10.56 2.29
CA ALA A 297 25.86 9.53 3.18
C ALA A 297 25.07 8.48 2.38
N ALA A 298 24.25 8.90 1.41
CA ALA A 298 23.51 7.98 0.55
C ALA A 298 24.46 7.12 -0.31
N ASN A 299 25.55 7.69 -0.83
CA ASN A 299 26.57 6.95 -1.56
C ASN A 299 27.26 5.90 -0.65
N SER A 300 27.64 6.26 0.58
CA SER A 300 28.31 5.33 1.51
C SER A 300 27.46 4.09 1.81
N ILE A 301 26.11 4.25 1.86
CA ILE A 301 25.16 3.15 2.05
C ILE A 301 25.08 2.27 0.80
N ILE A 302 24.79 2.87 -0.35
CA ILE A 302 24.51 2.08 -1.56
C ILE A 302 25.75 1.39 -2.10
N ASP A 303 26.93 1.88 -1.76
CA ASP A 303 28.20 1.27 -2.11
C ASP A 303 28.43 -0.12 -1.49
N LYS A 304 27.72 -0.43 -0.40
CA LYS A 304 27.74 -1.77 0.22
C LYS A 304 27.01 -2.83 -0.62
N ASN A 305 26.13 -2.44 -1.56
CA ASN A 305 25.51 -3.36 -2.50
C ASN A 305 26.50 -3.80 -3.57
N LYS A 306 26.51 -5.12 -3.85
CA LYS A 306 27.37 -5.68 -4.91
C LYS A 306 26.68 -5.64 -6.28
N THR A 307 25.34 -5.82 -6.28
CA THR A 307 24.54 -5.81 -7.51
C THR A 307 24.12 -4.37 -7.80
N LYS A 308 24.94 -3.65 -8.58
CA LYS A 308 24.71 -2.24 -8.94
C LYS A 308 25.35 -1.89 -10.28
N LEU A 309 24.86 -0.82 -10.91
CA LEU A 309 25.49 -0.15 -12.05
C LEU A 309 26.50 0.87 -11.50
N GLU A 310 27.64 0.97 -12.18
CA GLU A 310 28.68 1.94 -11.78
C GLU A 310 28.21 3.37 -12.06
N LYS A 311 28.07 4.15 -10.99
CA LYS A 311 27.82 5.59 -11.02
C LYS A 311 28.27 6.21 -9.70
N VAL A 312 28.67 7.47 -9.75
CA VAL A 312 29.04 8.26 -8.56
C VAL A 312 28.16 9.51 -8.54
N VAL A 313 27.19 9.54 -7.64
CA VAL A 313 26.30 10.70 -7.50
C VAL A 313 27.03 11.80 -6.73
N TRP A 314 27.06 13.01 -7.30
CA TRP A 314 27.67 14.19 -6.68
C TRP A 314 26.73 15.39 -6.79
N THR A 315 26.95 16.43 -5.97
CA THR A 315 26.16 17.67 -6.05
C THR A 315 27.05 18.91 -5.96
N ALA A 316 26.62 19.96 -6.62
CA ALA A 316 27.21 21.30 -6.50
C ALA A 316 26.54 22.14 -5.39
N ASN A 317 25.51 21.62 -4.73
CA ASN A 317 24.83 22.29 -3.61
C ASN A 317 25.79 22.43 -2.43
N ASP A 318 25.42 23.25 -1.44
CA ASP A 318 26.16 23.44 -0.20
C ASP A 318 26.32 22.12 0.57
N ASP A 319 27.28 22.10 1.50
CA ASP A 319 27.53 20.93 2.35
C ASP A 319 26.27 20.57 3.16
N GLY A 320 25.55 21.57 3.64
CA GLY A 320 24.38 21.41 4.49
C GLY A 320 24.71 20.86 5.88
N PRO A 321 23.71 20.72 6.75
CA PRO A 321 23.90 20.10 8.05
C PRO A 321 24.13 18.60 7.92
N LYS A 322 24.82 18.01 8.92
CA LYS A 322 24.97 16.56 9.03
C LYS A 322 23.64 15.89 9.36
N ILE A 323 23.54 14.60 9.06
CA ILE A 323 22.37 13.79 9.39
C ILE A 323 22.31 13.61 10.90
N ILE A 324 21.20 13.98 11.52
CA ILE A 324 21.01 13.87 12.96
C ILE A 324 20.56 12.44 13.30
N VAL A 325 21.30 11.77 14.16
CA VAL A 325 20.95 10.44 14.69
C VAL A 325 20.58 10.57 16.17
N ASN A 326 19.36 10.16 16.53
CA ASN A 326 18.88 10.24 17.91
C ASN A 326 18.39 8.91 18.44
N ARG A 327 18.88 8.52 19.63
CA ARG A 327 18.47 7.35 20.38
C ARG A 327 17.45 7.75 21.44
N LEU A 328 16.32 7.09 21.46
CA LEU A 328 15.21 7.38 22.37
C LEU A 328 14.85 6.16 23.22
N LEU A 329 14.08 6.34 24.29
CA LEU A 329 13.75 5.23 25.20
C LEU A 329 12.66 4.32 24.60
N THR A 330 11.56 4.92 24.16
CA THR A 330 10.39 4.20 23.66
C THR A 330 9.87 4.82 22.37
N ASP A 331 8.96 4.11 21.68
CA ASP A 331 8.23 4.62 20.50
C ASP A 331 7.38 5.87 20.81
N GLY A 332 6.84 5.98 22.04
CA GLY A 332 6.18 7.19 22.50
C GLY A 332 7.13 8.38 22.65
N ASP A 333 8.37 8.14 23.12
CA ASP A 333 9.44 9.16 23.20
C ASP A 333 9.88 9.58 21.81
N GLU A 334 10.00 8.63 20.88
CA GLU A 334 10.33 8.87 19.48
C GLU A 334 9.29 9.83 18.84
N GLY A 335 8.02 9.55 19.02
CA GLY A 335 6.95 10.44 18.54
C GLY A 335 7.04 11.83 19.15
N ARG A 336 7.24 11.94 20.48
CA ARG A 336 7.39 13.24 21.16
C ARG A 336 8.59 14.05 20.65
N TYR A 337 9.73 13.42 20.45
CA TYR A 337 10.90 14.06 19.90
C TYR A 337 10.65 14.59 18.49
N VAL A 338 10.11 13.74 17.60
CA VAL A 338 9.83 14.11 16.22
C VAL A 338 8.86 15.30 16.15
N ALA A 339 7.74 15.24 16.89
CA ALA A 339 6.77 16.34 16.92
C ALA A 339 7.36 17.63 17.50
N SER A 340 8.23 17.55 18.54
CA SER A 340 8.92 18.69 19.12
C SER A 340 9.89 19.30 18.12
N SER A 341 10.71 18.46 17.48
CA SER A 341 11.70 18.89 16.48
C SER A 341 11.05 19.54 15.26
N ILE A 342 9.91 19.03 14.79
CA ILE A 342 9.11 19.68 13.72
C ILE A 342 8.64 21.04 14.17
N PHE A 343 8.05 21.14 15.37
CA PHE A 343 7.57 22.41 15.91
C PHE A 343 8.70 23.44 16.02
N GLU A 344 9.85 23.07 16.57
CA GLU A 344 11.01 23.94 16.74
C GLU A 344 11.58 24.41 15.39
N ASN A 345 11.80 23.47 14.44
CA ASN A 345 12.28 23.81 13.10
C ASN A 345 11.31 24.74 12.36
N LYS A 346 9.98 24.47 12.48
CA LYS A 346 8.95 25.33 11.90
C LYS A 346 9.04 26.76 12.44
N MET A 347 9.16 26.93 13.76
CA MET A 347 9.22 28.25 14.39
C MET A 347 10.53 28.96 14.10
N GLN A 348 11.67 28.28 14.20
CA GLN A 348 12.99 28.90 14.03
C GLN A 348 13.31 29.25 12.57
N LYS A 349 12.83 28.43 11.60
CA LYS A 349 13.18 28.54 10.19
C LYS A 349 11.99 29.08 9.34
N GLN A 350 10.87 29.46 9.97
CA GLN A 350 9.65 29.97 9.31
C GLN A 350 9.16 29.04 8.19
N MET A 351 9.06 27.74 8.48
CA MET A 351 8.69 26.70 7.52
C MET A 351 7.21 26.34 7.62
N ASN A 352 6.66 25.77 6.54
CA ASN A 352 5.32 25.22 6.50
C ASN A 352 5.30 23.77 6.99
N ASN A 353 4.14 23.23 7.37
CA ASN A 353 4.01 21.82 7.73
C ASN A 353 4.34 20.89 6.55
N GLY A 354 3.99 21.31 5.32
CA GLY A 354 4.28 20.57 4.10
C GLY A 354 5.78 20.39 3.77
N ASP A 355 6.67 21.15 4.43
CA ASP A 355 8.12 21.01 4.30
C ASP A 355 8.67 19.79 5.06
N PHE A 356 7.83 19.11 5.87
CA PHE A 356 8.23 17.98 6.72
C PHE A 356 7.57 16.69 6.31
N ALA A 357 8.36 15.61 6.27
CA ALA A 357 7.86 14.26 6.09
C ALA A 357 8.38 13.31 7.17
N ILE A 358 7.50 12.43 7.66
CA ILE A 358 7.83 11.33 8.55
C ILE A 358 7.71 10.02 7.76
N LEU A 359 8.82 9.36 7.57
CA LEU A 359 8.94 8.12 6.80
C LEU A 359 9.14 6.93 7.72
N TYR A 360 8.37 5.88 7.52
CA TYR A 360 8.45 4.66 8.31
C TYR A 360 8.41 3.41 7.42
N ARG A 361 8.92 2.29 7.94
CA ARG A 361 8.96 1.01 7.22
C ARG A 361 7.58 0.35 7.12
N THR A 362 6.78 0.45 8.18
CA THR A 362 5.45 -0.17 8.27
C THR A 362 4.40 0.81 8.81
N ASN A 363 3.16 0.69 8.36
CA ASN A 363 2.05 1.55 8.81
C ASN A 363 1.78 1.45 10.33
N ALA A 364 2.18 0.38 10.99
CA ALA A 364 2.01 0.24 12.44
C ALA A 364 2.77 1.31 13.25
N GLN A 365 3.84 1.87 12.68
CA GLN A 365 4.66 2.90 13.32
C GLN A 365 3.97 4.29 13.32
N SER A 366 2.97 4.51 12.46
CA SER A 366 2.29 5.81 12.34
C SER A 366 1.62 6.24 13.65
N ARG A 367 1.09 5.30 14.43
CA ARG A 367 0.29 5.59 15.62
C ARG A 367 1.01 6.48 16.64
N ALA A 368 2.26 6.17 16.97
CA ALA A 368 3.04 6.96 17.92
C ALA A 368 3.30 8.38 17.41
N MET A 369 3.53 8.52 16.10
CA MET A 369 3.71 9.80 15.43
C MET A 369 2.42 10.62 15.42
N GLU A 370 1.30 10.00 15.06
CA GLU A 370 -0.03 10.62 15.06
C GLU A 370 -0.42 11.16 16.43
N ASP A 371 -0.26 10.34 17.48
CA ASP A 371 -0.58 10.72 18.85
C ASP A 371 0.27 11.92 19.33
N ALA A 372 1.54 11.97 18.94
CA ALA A 372 2.44 13.05 19.30
C ALA A 372 2.14 14.35 18.54
N LEU A 373 1.89 14.28 17.23
CA LEU A 373 1.52 15.44 16.40
C LEU A 373 0.19 16.04 16.86
N ARG A 374 -0.81 15.19 17.16
CA ARG A 374 -2.12 15.60 17.67
C ARG A 374 -2.01 16.35 19.01
N LYS A 375 -1.18 15.87 19.92
CA LYS A 375 -0.93 16.53 21.23
C LYS A 375 -0.30 17.92 21.09
N ARG A 376 0.38 18.19 19.97
CA ARG A 376 0.98 19.48 19.66
C ARG A 376 0.17 20.31 18.66
N GLU A 377 -1.02 19.86 18.30
CA GLU A 377 -1.91 20.51 17.34
C GLU A 377 -1.24 20.77 15.97
N ILE A 378 -0.32 19.87 15.56
CA ILE A 378 0.34 19.93 14.26
C ILE A 378 -0.52 19.19 13.24
N PRO A 379 -1.04 19.84 12.19
CA PRO A 379 -1.78 19.18 11.14
C PRO A 379 -0.92 18.14 10.42
N TYR A 380 -1.46 16.95 10.21
CA TYR A 380 -0.76 15.88 9.50
C TYR A 380 -1.71 15.10 8.59
N ARG A 381 -1.15 14.45 7.58
CA ARG A 381 -1.86 13.53 6.68
C ARG A 381 -1.10 12.24 6.52
N ILE A 382 -1.83 11.12 6.66
CA ILE A 382 -1.28 9.78 6.41
C ILE A 382 -1.56 9.40 4.97
N TYR A 383 -0.49 9.09 4.25
CA TYR A 383 -0.56 8.54 2.91
C TYR A 383 -0.51 7.01 2.96
N GLY A 384 -1.34 6.33 2.13
CA GLY A 384 -1.45 4.87 2.12
C GLY A 384 -2.38 4.30 3.19
N GLY A 385 -3.27 5.13 3.74
CA GLY A 385 -4.46 4.70 4.47
C GLY A 385 -5.52 4.10 3.53
N LEU A 386 -6.78 3.99 3.97
CA LEU A 386 -7.87 3.62 3.06
C LEU A 386 -8.08 4.74 2.04
N SER A 387 -7.81 4.42 0.77
CA SER A 387 -8.07 5.32 -0.36
C SER A 387 -9.49 5.86 -0.32
N PHE A 388 -9.70 7.09 -0.78
CA PHE A 388 -11.02 7.67 -0.94
C PHE A 388 -11.95 6.75 -1.72
N TYR A 389 -11.47 6.18 -2.82
CA TYR A 389 -12.22 5.24 -3.64
C TYR A 389 -12.41 3.86 -2.99
N GLN A 390 -11.70 3.55 -1.91
CA GLN A 390 -11.85 2.33 -1.12
C GLN A 390 -12.86 2.47 0.03
N ARG A 391 -13.34 3.69 0.33
CA ARG A 391 -14.37 3.94 1.34
C ARG A 391 -15.65 3.23 0.96
N LYS A 392 -16.35 2.68 1.95
CA LYS A 392 -17.52 1.83 1.73
C LYS A 392 -18.61 2.52 0.91
N GLU A 393 -18.99 3.74 1.30
CA GLU A 393 -20.02 4.55 0.66
C GLU A 393 -19.66 4.91 -0.78
N ILE A 394 -18.40 5.18 -1.06
CA ILE A 394 -17.89 5.47 -2.41
C ILE A 394 -17.95 4.21 -3.27
N LYS A 395 -17.48 3.08 -2.76
CA LYS A 395 -17.58 1.80 -3.47
C LYS A 395 -19.01 1.38 -3.75
N ASP A 396 -19.95 1.74 -2.88
CA ASP A 396 -21.37 1.44 -3.07
C ASP A 396 -21.92 2.24 -4.26
N VAL A 397 -21.57 3.54 -4.39
CA VAL A 397 -21.94 4.34 -5.58
C VAL A 397 -21.24 3.80 -6.84
N LEU A 398 -19.94 3.58 -6.78
CA LEU A 398 -19.17 3.06 -7.92
C LEU A 398 -19.70 1.70 -8.40
N ALA A 399 -20.19 0.83 -7.51
CA ALA A 399 -20.75 -0.44 -7.90
C ALA A 399 -22.08 -0.28 -8.71
N TYR A 400 -22.91 0.72 -8.38
CA TYR A 400 -24.03 1.08 -9.24
C TYR A 400 -23.54 1.52 -10.63
N LEU A 401 -22.58 2.43 -10.69
CA LEU A 401 -22.06 2.94 -11.95
C LEU A 401 -21.41 1.84 -12.79
N ARG A 402 -20.63 0.95 -12.17
CA ARG A 402 -20.03 -0.22 -12.85
C ARG A 402 -21.07 -1.14 -13.46
N LEU A 403 -22.18 -1.40 -12.73
CA LEU A 403 -23.24 -2.27 -13.24
C LEU A 403 -23.97 -1.65 -14.44
N LEU A 404 -24.03 -0.32 -14.55
CA LEU A 404 -24.61 0.36 -15.72
C LEU A 404 -23.74 0.16 -16.98
N VAL A 405 -22.42 0.19 -16.82
CA VAL A 405 -21.46 -0.01 -17.90
C VAL A 405 -21.34 -1.49 -18.26
N ASN A 406 -21.20 -2.35 -17.26
CA ASN A 406 -21.08 -3.80 -17.43
C ASN A 406 -22.14 -4.55 -16.59
N PRO A 407 -23.30 -4.91 -17.17
CA PRO A 407 -24.36 -5.65 -16.47
C PRO A 407 -23.90 -7.05 -15.97
N ASN A 408 -22.82 -7.59 -16.51
CA ASN A 408 -22.29 -8.89 -16.13
C ASN A 408 -21.35 -8.84 -14.91
N ASP A 409 -21.12 -7.65 -14.36
CA ASP A 409 -20.29 -7.48 -13.15
C ASP A 409 -21.02 -8.02 -11.92
N GLU A 410 -20.80 -9.30 -11.63
CA GLU A 410 -21.43 -9.99 -10.51
C GLU A 410 -21.05 -9.41 -9.14
N GLU A 411 -19.82 -8.93 -8.99
CA GLU A 411 -19.37 -8.38 -7.71
C GLU A 411 -20.03 -7.03 -7.42
N ALA A 412 -20.15 -6.17 -8.43
CA ALA A 412 -20.91 -4.95 -8.32
C ALA A 412 -22.40 -5.24 -8.02
N LEU A 413 -23.02 -6.18 -8.74
CA LEU A 413 -24.41 -6.56 -8.53
C LEU A 413 -24.65 -7.10 -7.11
N LYS A 414 -23.84 -8.06 -6.64
CA LYS A 414 -23.97 -8.64 -5.29
C LYS A 414 -23.80 -7.59 -4.20
N ARG A 415 -22.99 -6.56 -4.45
CA ARG A 415 -22.77 -5.47 -3.52
C ARG A 415 -24.00 -4.59 -3.34
N ILE A 416 -24.70 -4.25 -4.42
CA ILE A 416 -25.75 -3.23 -4.42
C ILE A 416 -27.18 -3.77 -4.45
N ILE A 417 -27.39 -5.04 -4.79
CA ILE A 417 -28.75 -5.61 -4.98
C ILE A 417 -29.65 -5.43 -3.75
N ASN A 418 -29.07 -5.48 -2.54
CA ASN A 418 -29.76 -5.26 -1.27
C ASN A 418 -29.22 -4.04 -0.50
N PHE A 419 -28.57 -3.11 -1.14
CA PHE A 419 -28.14 -1.86 -0.52
C PHE A 419 -28.50 -0.65 -1.38
N PRO A 420 -29.34 0.29 -0.90
CA PRO A 420 -30.12 0.24 0.36
C PRO A 420 -31.00 -0.98 0.53
N ALA A 421 -31.44 -1.27 1.74
CA ALA A 421 -32.17 -2.49 2.08
C ALA A 421 -33.45 -2.65 1.24
N ARG A 422 -33.50 -3.66 0.37
CA ARG A 422 -34.65 -4.01 -0.49
C ARG A 422 -35.34 -5.30 -0.07
N GLY A 423 -34.85 -5.93 1.01
CA GLY A 423 -35.36 -7.22 1.48
C GLY A 423 -35.03 -8.39 0.52
N ILE A 424 -33.88 -8.31 -0.16
CA ILE A 424 -33.30 -9.38 -0.96
C ILE A 424 -32.19 -10.02 -0.14
N GLY A 425 -32.46 -11.17 0.47
CA GLY A 425 -31.53 -11.84 1.37
C GLY A 425 -30.44 -12.64 0.64
N SER A 426 -29.40 -13.03 1.38
CA SER A 426 -28.26 -13.82 0.85
C SER A 426 -28.71 -15.16 0.23
N THR A 427 -29.72 -15.83 0.81
CA THR A 427 -30.28 -17.07 0.26
C THR A 427 -30.90 -16.89 -1.12
N THR A 428 -31.44 -15.70 -1.42
CA THR A 428 -31.95 -15.38 -2.76
C THR A 428 -30.80 -15.19 -3.72
N ILE A 429 -29.75 -14.49 -3.30
CA ILE A 429 -28.51 -14.29 -4.11
C ILE A 429 -27.85 -15.64 -4.40
N ASP A 430 -27.77 -16.54 -3.44
CA ASP A 430 -27.22 -17.89 -3.63
C ASP A 430 -28.04 -18.67 -4.68
N LYS A 431 -29.40 -18.60 -4.64
CA LYS A 431 -30.28 -19.21 -5.66
C LYS A 431 -30.06 -18.62 -7.05
N LEU A 432 -29.94 -17.29 -7.15
CA LEU A 432 -29.67 -16.62 -8.42
C LEU A 432 -28.29 -17.02 -8.98
N THR A 433 -27.27 -17.15 -8.11
CA THR A 433 -25.94 -17.59 -8.52
C THR A 433 -25.95 -19.05 -9.04
N ILE A 434 -26.68 -19.95 -8.37
CA ILE A 434 -26.86 -21.33 -8.82
C ILE A 434 -27.55 -21.36 -10.19
N ALA A 435 -28.63 -20.58 -10.35
CA ALA A 435 -29.33 -20.48 -11.63
C ALA A 435 -28.44 -19.91 -12.75
N ALA A 436 -27.66 -18.86 -12.45
CA ALA A 436 -26.70 -18.27 -13.39
C ALA A 436 -25.69 -19.31 -13.90
N ASN A 437 -25.17 -20.13 -13.00
CA ASN A 437 -24.26 -21.23 -13.36
C ASN A 437 -24.99 -22.31 -14.17
N GLN A 438 -26.21 -22.69 -13.80
CA GLN A 438 -26.98 -23.73 -14.47
C GLN A 438 -27.37 -23.35 -15.90
N TYR A 439 -27.78 -22.10 -16.13
CA TYR A 439 -28.21 -21.61 -17.43
C TYR A 439 -27.09 -20.98 -18.26
N GLY A 440 -25.87 -20.88 -17.72
CA GLY A 440 -24.72 -20.27 -18.40
C GLY A 440 -24.88 -18.76 -18.64
N LYS A 441 -25.73 -18.06 -17.84
CA LYS A 441 -26.06 -16.65 -17.94
C LYS A 441 -25.49 -15.87 -16.76
N SER A 442 -25.43 -14.53 -16.89
CA SER A 442 -25.10 -13.66 -15.76
C SER A 442 -26.25 -13.59 -14.75
N ILE A 443 -25.94 -13.23 -13.49
CA ILE A 443 -26.97 -13.07 -12.45
C ILE A 443 -27.99 -12.00 -12.88
N PHE A 444 -27.55 -10.93 -13.54
CA PHE A 444 -28.44 -9.87 -14.01
C PHE A 444 -29.40 -10.38 -15.09
N GLU A 445 -28.93 -11.17 -16.06
CA GLU A 445 -29.80 -11.81 -17.07
C GLU A 445 -30.81 -12.79 -16.46
N ILE A 446 -30.42 -13.51 -15.39
CA ILE A 446 -31.35 -14.35 -14.64
C ILE A 446 -32.48 -13.50 -14.01
N ILE A 447 -32.11 -12.34 -13.43
CA ILE A 447 -33.09 -11.42 -12.82
C ILE A 447 -34.01 -10.84 -13.88
N GLU A 448 -33.53 -10.47 -15.07
CA GLU A 448 -34.32 -9.94 -16.17
C GLU A 448 -35.35 -10.95 -16.69
N ASN A 449 -34.98 -12.22 -16.68
CA ASN A 449 -35.83 -13.32 -17.18
C ASN A 449 -36.50 -14.12 -16.05
N ILE A 450 -36.58 -13.55 -14.85
CA ILE A 450 -36.98 -14.28 -13.63
C ILE A 450 -38.39 -14.88 -13.74
N ASP A 451 -39.30 -14.25 -14.50
CA ASP A 451 -40.67 -14.71 -14.67
C ASP A 451 -40.77 -15.92 -15.62
N HIS A 452 -39.78 -16.13 -16.47
CA HIS A 452 -39.69 -17.25 -17.41
C HIS A 452 -38.88 -18.44 -16.86
N LEU A 453 -38.28 -18.29 -15.66
CA LEU A 453 -37.44 -19.32 -15.05
C LEU A 453 -38.15 -19.94 -13.82
N ASP A 454 -38.14 -21.27 -13.76
CA ASP A 454 -38.68 -21.99 -12.60
C ASP A 454 -37.67 -21.96 -11.41
N LEU A 455 -37.59 -20.79 -10.78
CA LEU A 455 -36.75 -20.60 -9.58
C LEU A 455 -37.68 -20.64 -8.36
N LYS A 456 -37.25 -21.40 -7.31
CA LYS A 456 -37.97 -21.47 -6.03
C LYS A 456 -37.80 -20.17 -5.23
N ILE A 457 -38.33 -19.06 -5.80
CA ILE A 457 -38.34 -17.71 -5.23
C ILE A 457 -39.81 -17.26 -5.14
N ASN A 458 -40.22 -16.73 -3.98
CA ASN A 458 -41.57 -16.26 -3.76
C ASN A 458 -41.88 -15.01 -4.62
N SER A 459 -43.17 -14.78 -4.91
CA SER A 459 -43.64 -13.69 -5.77
C SER A 459 -43.22 -12.30 -5.27
N GLY A 460 -43.26 -12.06 -3.95
CA GLY A 460 -42.86 -10.79 -3.38
C GLY A 460 -41.34 -10.48 -3.62
N THR A 461 -40.50 -11.51 -3.56
CA THR A 461 -39.06 -11.36 -3.86
C THR A 461 -38.83 -11.24 -5.37
N ARG A 462 -39.61 -11.94 -6.22
CA ARG A 462 -39.54 -11.75 -7.68
C ARG A 462 -39.86 -10.31 -8.07
N ASN A 463 -40.93 -9.72 -7.51
CA ASN A 463 -41.25 -8.32 -7.74
C ASN A 463 -40.15 -7.34 -7.32
N LYS A 464 -39.49 -7.60 -6.19
CA LYS A 464 -38.35 -6.77 -5.74
C LYS A 464 -37.15 -6.86 -6.69
N LEU A 465 -36.86 -8.05 -7.21
CA LEU A 465 -35.81 -8.28 -8.20
C LEU A 465 -36.14 -7.61 -9.54
N ALA A 466 -37.38 -7.73 -10.02
CA ALA A 466 -37.84 -7.06 -11.23
C ALA A 466 -37.78 -5.53 -11.11
N ASN A 467 -38.21 -4.98 -9.96
CA ASN A 467 -38.10 -3.53 -9.69
C ASN A 467 -36.65 -3.07 -9.68
N PHE A 468 -35.74 -3.86 -9.10
CA PHE A 468 -34.28 -3.57 -9.13
C PHE A 468 -33.76 -3.56 -10.57
N ALA A 469 -34.09 -4.59 -11.37
CA ALA A 469 -33.68 -4.65 -12.78
C ALA A 469 -34.21 -3.46 -13.60
N ASN A 470 -35.48 -3.11 -13.41
CA ASN A 470 -36.09 -1.96 -14.10
C ASN A 470 -35.44 -0.63 -13.72
N MET A 471 -35.08 -0.46 -12.45
CA MET A 471 -34.28 0.71 -11.97
C MET A 471 -32.97 0.79 -12.69
N ILE A 472 -32.18 -0.30 -12.73
CA ILE A 472 -30.89 -0.34 -13.43
C ILE A 472 -31.04 -0.05 -14.93
N LYS A 473 -32.04 -0.64 -15.59
CA LYS A 473 -32.34 -0.35 -17.00
C LYS A 473 -32.64 1.13 -17.24
N SER A 474 -33.44 1.75 -16.37
CA SER A 474 -33.77 3.17 -16.50
C SER A 474 -32.52 4.08 -16.39
N PHE A 475 -31.56 3.71 -15.55
CA PHE A 475 -30.29 4.44 -15.47
C PHE A 475 -29.38 4.14 -16.67
N LYS A 476 -29.39 2.92 -17.19
CA LYS A 476 -28.61 2.56 -18.38
C LYS A 476 -29.01 3.41 -19.60
N ILE A 477 -30.28 3.69 -19.79
CA ILE A 477 -30.73 4.58 -20.88
C ILE A 477 -30.08 5.99 -20.75
N LEU A 478 -29.86 6.46 -19.53
CA LEU A 478 -29.20 7.76 -19.32
C LEU A 478 -27.73 7.75 -19.77
N THR A 479 -27.05 6.63 -19.69
CA THR A 479 -25.62 6.56 -20.09
C THR A 479 -25.39 6.78 -21.59
N GLU A 480 -26.45 6.65 -22.40
CA GLU A 480 -26.40 6.85 -23.85
C GLU A 480 -26.46 8.34 -24.24
N ASN A 481 -27.03 9.21 -23.38
CA ASN A 481 -27.38 10.58 -23.72
C ASN A 481 -26.85 11.61 -22.69
N ALA A 482 -26.18 11.19 -21.63
CA ALA A 482 -25.73 12.05 -20.56
C ALA A 482 -24.26 11.76 -20.19
N ASP A 483 -23.55 12.79 -19.72
CA ASP A 483 -22.19 12.65 -19.20
C ASP A 483 -22.14 11.89 -17.88
N ALA A 484 -20.92 11.55 -17.43
CA ALA A 484 -20.70 10.77 -16.22
C ALA A 484 -21.27 11.44 -14.96
N PHE A 485 -21.26 12.78 -14.89
CA PHE A 485 -21.76 13.51 -13.73
C PHE A 485 -23.29 13.41 -13.61
N VAL A 486 -24.02 13.64 -14.69
CA VAL A 486 -25.49 13.55 -14.70
C VAL A 486 -25.98 12.15 -14.36
N VAL A 487 -25.29 11.12 -14.84
CA VAL A 487 -25.60 9.71 -14.51
C VAL A 487 -25.33 9.45 -13.03
N ALA A 488 -24.16 9.82 -12.51
CA ALA A 488 -23.78 9.56 -11.12
C ALA A 488 -24.66 10.31 -10.12
N ASP A 489 -24.98 11.57 -10.38
CA ASP A 489 -25.88 12.39 -9.55
C ASP A 489 -27.30 11.78 -9.51
N THR A 490 -27.81 11.33 -10.68
CA THR A 490 -29.10 10.66 -10.76
C THR A 490 -29.10 9.36 -9.97
N VAL A 491 -28.07 8.55 -10.09
CA VAL A 491 -27.88 7.30 -9.33
C VAL A 491 -27.85 7.58 -7.83
N ALA A 492 -27.02 8.50 -7.37
CA ALA A 492 -26.90 8.84 -5.95
C ALA A 492 -28.24 9.28 -5.34
N LYS A 493 -29.04 10.06 -6.07
CA LYS A 493 -30.35 10.58 -5.64
C LYS A 493 -31.46 9.55 -5.71
N LYS A 494 -31.59 8.80 -6.82
CA LYS A 494 -32.75 7.94 -7.08
C LYS A 494 -32.64 6.52 -6.53
N THR A 495 -31.45 6.03 -6.21
CA THR A 495 -31.27 4.70 -5.58
C THR A 495 -31.72 4.63 -4.13
N GLY A 496 -31.89 5.78 -3.46
CA GLY A 496 -32.17 5.89 -2.03
C GLY A 496 -30.92 5.78 -1.13
N LEU A 497 -29.72 5.72 -1.71
CA LEU A 497 -28.47 5.55 -0.99
C LEU A 497 -28.17 6.74 -0.06
N VAL A 498 -28.28 7.97 -0.56
CA VAL A 498 -28.11 9.19 0.24
C VAL A 498 -29.21 9.30 1.31
N GLN A 499 -30.43 8.87 0.99
CA GLN A 499 -31.53 8.87 1.97
C GLN A 499 -31.29 7.88 3.11
N GLU A 500 -30.74 6.72 2.81
CA GLU A 500 -30.37 5.72 3.83
C GLU A 500 -29.27 6.24 4.76
N LEU A 501 -28.24 6.89 4.22
CA LEU A 501 -27.19 7.51 5.00
C LEU A 501 -27.68 8.69 5.85
N LYS A 502 -28.66 9.46 5.36
CA LYS A 502 -29.28 10.55 6.13
C LYS A 502 -30.07 10.07 7.35
N LYS A 503 -30.54 8.81 7.38
CA LYS A 503 -31.21 8.22 8.55
C LYS A 503 -30.21 7.98 9.69
N ASP A 504 -28.94 7.79 9.38
CA ASP A 504 -27.86 7.69 10.34
C ASP A 504 -27.44 9.12 10.76
N GLY A 505 -28.16 9.73 11.70
CA GLY A 505 -27.93 11.11 12.17
C GLY A 505 -26.61 11.30 12.95
N THR A 506 -25.69 10.36 12.88
CA THR A 506 -24.38 10.44 13.53
C THR A 506 -23.39 11.29 12.70
N PRO A 507 -22.35 11.87 13.35
CA PRO A 507 -21.27 12.56 12.63
C PRO A 507 -20.62 11.68 11.53
N GLU A 508 -20.57 10.35 11.75
CA GLU A 508 -20.07 9.40 10.76
C GLU A 508 -21.01 9.28 9.54
N GLY A 509 -22.32 9.32 9.75
CA GLY A 509 -23.32 9.35 8.67
C GLY A 509 -23.19 10.62 7.82
N ILE A 510 -23.00 11.77 8.47
CA ILE A 510 -22.78 13.05 7.78
C ILE A 510 -21.50 13.00 6.93
N ALA A 511 -20.39 12.55 7.50
CA ALA A 511 -19.11 12.41 6.78
C ALA A 511 -19.21 11.48 5.56
N LYS A 512 -20.04 10.42 5.62
CA LYS A 512 -20.30 9.56 4.45
C LYS A 512 -21.04 10.28 3.33
N ILE A 513 -21.96 11.17 3.68
CA ILE A 513 -22.68 11.98 2.69
C ILE A 513 -21.72 12.97 2.03
N GLU A 514 -20.91 13.68 2.84
CA GLU A 514 -19.87 14.58 2.33
C GLU A 514 -18.91 13.86 1.38
N ASN A 515 -18.53 12.63 1.69
CA ASN A 515 -17.70 11.80 0.79
C ASN A 515 -18.40 11.53 -0.55
N ILE A 516 -19.72 11.29 -0.57
CA ILE A 516 -20.46 11.12 -1.83
C ILE A 516 -20.53 12.41 -2.62
N GLU A 517 -20.76 13.55 -1.95
CA GLU A 517 -20.74 14.87 -2.58
C GLU A 517 -19.38 15.17 -3.20
N GLU A 518 -18.31 14.83 -2.49
CA GLU A 518 -16.92 14.95 -2.98
C GLU A 518 -16.66 14.04 -4.20
N LEU A 519 -17.21 12.82 -4.21
CA LEU A 519 -17.15 11.96 -5.38
C LEU A 519 -17.84 12.63 -6.58
N LEU A 520 -19.03 13.19 -6.39
CA LEU A 520 -19.78 13.86 -7.45
C LEU A 520 -19.06 15.10 -7.99
N ASN A 521 -18.39 15.86 -7.11
CA ASN A 521 -17.52 16.97 -7.52
C ASN A 521 -16.35 16.48 -8.36
N GLY A 522 -15.67 15.41 -7.92
CA GLY A 522 -14.58 14.81 -8.70
C GLY A 522 -15.01 14.26 -10.07
N ILE A 523 -16.25 13.76 -10.19
CA ILE A 523 -16.80 13.36 -11.49
C ILE A 523 -17.08 14.58 -12.38
N ARG A 524 -17.55 15.69 -11.80
CA ARG A 524 -17.78 16.94 -12.53
C ARG A 524 -16.47 17.50 -13.08
N ASP A 525 -15.45 17.61 -12.22
CA ASP A 525 -14.12 18.07 -12.61
C ASP A 525 -13.52 17.20 -13.71
N PHE A 526 -13.74 15.88 -13.65
CA PHE A 526 -13.33 14.95 -14.69
C PHE A 526 -14.03 15.29 -16.02
N VAL A 527 -15.37 15.47 -16.02
CA VAL A 527 -16.15 15.79 -17.22
C VAL A 527 -15.71 17.13 -17.82
N GLU A 528 -15.57 18.18 -17.00
CA GLU A 528 -15.12 19.51 -17.42
C GLU A 528 -13.71 19.44 -18.03
N GLY A 529 -12.79 18.73 -17.37
CA GLY A 529 -11.43 18.54 -17.87
C GLY A 529 -11.35 17.74 -19.18
N GLN A 530 -12.31 16.85 -19.46
CA GLN A 530 -12.39 16.11 -20.71
C GLN A 530 -13.03 16.94 -21.84
N GLN A 531 -14.01 17.81 -21.52
CA GLN A 531 -14.62 18.71 -22.52
C GLN A 531 -13.64 19.73 -23.12
N GLU A 532 -12.59 20.10 -22.38
CA GLU A 532 -11.48 20.88 -22.92
C GLU A 532 -10.64 20.10 -23.96
N LEU A 533 -10.80 18.78 -24.05
CA LEU A 533 -10.12 17.89 -24.96
C LEU A 533 -11.07 17.60 -26.14
N ALA A 534 -10.86 18.24 -27.28
CA ALA A 534 -11.63 17.95 -28.51
C ALA A 534 -11.54 16.44 -28.82
N ASP A 535 -12.66 15.74 -28.90
CA ASP A 535 -12.85 14.31 -29.18
C ASP A 535 -13.05 13.37 -27.97
N VAL A 536 -13.21 13.85 -26.73
CA VAL A 536 -13.48 13.00 -25.57
C VAL A 536 -14.80 13.44 -24.90
N THR A 537 -15.72 12.49 -24.71
CA THR A 537 -17.11 12.78 -24.28
C THR A 537 -17.29 12.88 -22.76
N GLY A 538 -16.26 12.65 -21.96
CA GLY A 538 -16.37 12.56 -20.49
C GLY A 538 -17.34 11.44 -20.08
N SER A 539 -17.25 10.29 -20.75
CA SER A 539 -18.17 9.19 -20.56
C SER A 539 -17.99 8.50 -19.21
N LEU A 540 -19.05 7.84 -18.73
CA LEU A 540 -19.01 7.06 -17.49
C LEU A 540 -17.94 5.95 -17.53
N THR A 541 -17.70 5.34 -18.69
CA THR A 541 -16.71 4.28 -18.87
C THR A 541 -15.30 4.81 -18.65
N GLU A 542 -14.97 5.98 -19.22
CA GLU A 542 -13.66 6.63 -19.06
C GLU A 542 -13.41 7.05 -17.60
N PHE A 543 -14.44 7.59 -16.94
CA PHE A 543 -14.35 7.92 -15.52
C PHE A 543 -14.06 6.68 -14.64
N LEU A 544 -14.76 5.57 -14.86
CA LEU A 544 -14.55 4.32 -14.12
C LEU A 544 -13.15 3.72 -14.37
N GLU A 545 -12.58 3.92 -15.53
CA GLU A 545 -11.21 3.53 -15.83
C GLU A 545 -10.21 4.38 -15.04
N ASP A 546 -10.39 5.70 -15.03
CA ASP A 546 -9.54 6.62 -14.25
C ASP A 546 -9.58 6.28 -12.76
N VAL A 547 -10.78 6.03 -12.22
CA VAL A 547 -10.97 5.62 -10.82
C VAL A 547 -10.30 4.27 -10.51
N ALA A 548 -10.42 3.29 -11.41
CA ALA A 548 -9.81 1.97 -11.21
C ALA A 548 -8.28 2.05 -11.14
N LEU A 549 -7.69 3.00 -11.84
CA LEU A 549 -6.25 3.22 -11.92
C LEU A 549 -5.73 4.29 -10.94
N ALA A 550 -6.63 5.00 -10.25
CA ALA A 550 -6.29 6.08 -9.32
C ALA A 550 -5.61 5.56 -8.04
N THR A 551 -4.66 6.34 -7.54
CA THR A 551 -4.01 6.13 -6.25
C THR A 551 -4.29 7.30 -5.30
N ASP A 552 -4.16 7.10 -3.97
CA ASP A 552 -4.37 8.15 -2.96
C ASP A 552 -3.43 9.36 -3.11
N MET A 553 -2.29 9.14 -3.76
CA MET A 553 -1.31 10.20 -4.00
C MET A 553 -1.74 11.14 -5.13
N ASP A 554 -2.79 10.78 -5.88
CA ASP A 554 -3.27 11.57 -7.01
C ASP A 554 -4.16 12.76 -6.59
N LYS A 555 -4.55 12.86 -5.31
CA LYS A 555 -5.34 13.97 -4.78
C LYS A 555 -4.43 15.07 -4.22
N GLU A 556 -4.31 16.17 -4.95
CA GLU A 556 -3.72 17.42 -4.44
C GLU A 556 -4.73 18.07 -3.47
N THR A 557 -4.34 18.21 -2.21
CA THR A 557 -5.04 19.07 -1.25
C THR A 557 -4.15 20.25 -0.96
N ASN A 558 -4.73 21.46 -1.01
CA ASN A 558 -4.02 22.71 -0.70
C ASN A 558 -3.80 22.94 0.81
N GLU A 559 -4.02 21.94 1.65
CA GLU A 559 -3.87 22.04 3.09
C GLU A 559 -2.42 21.88 3.52
N ASP A 560 -1.92 22.79 4.36
CA ASP A 560 -0.59 22.73 4.95
C ASP A 560 -0.53 21.68 6.07
N HIS A 561 0.10 20.52 5.80
CA HIS A 561 0.17 19.39 6.72
C HIS A 561 1.51 18.62 6.62
N VAL A 562 1.93 18.04 7.73
CA VAL A 562 3.07 17.13 7.78
C VAL A 562 2.70 15.82 7.08
N ALA A 563 3.56 15.34 6.19
CA ALA A 563 3.33 14.10 5.44
C ALA A 563 3.80 12.88 6.24
N LEU A 564 2.91 11.92 6.52
CA LEU A 564 3.20 10.63 7.14
C LEU A 564 3.01 9.51 6.12
N MET A 565 4.05 8.73 5.84
CA MET A 565 3.96 7.66 4.86
C MET A 565 5.01 6.57 5.03
N THR A 566 4.76 5.41 4.42
CA THR A 566 5.81 4.41 4.28
C THR A 566 6.88 4.89 3.30
N ILE A 567 8.12 4.44 3.49
CA ILE A 567 9.25 4.78 2.60
C ILE A 567 8.94 4.43 1.14
N HIS A 568 8.22 3.33 0.88
CA HIS A 568 7.83 2.94 -0.47
C HIS A 568 6.95 3.99 -1.16
N LEU A 569 6.05 4.64 -0.42
CA LEU A 569 5.19 5.70 -0.95
C LEU A 569 5.93 7.02 -1.15
N ALA A 570 7.04 7.23 -0.44
CA ALA A 570 7.86 8.42 -0.59
C ALA A 570 8.71 8.43 -1.88
N LYS A 571 8.79 7.29 -2.60
CA LYS A 571 9.51 7.23 -3.88
C LYS A 571 8.89 8.20 -4.88
N GLY A 572 9.73 9.02 -5.51
CA GLY A 572 9.30 10.08 -6.44
C GLY A 572 8.94 11.41 -5.78
N LEU A 573 8.82 11.46 -4.44
CA LEU A 573 8.60 12.69 -3.69
C LEU A 573 9.92 13.29 -3.17
N GLU A 574 9.84 14.54 -2.68
CA GLU A 574 10.96 15.26 -2.08
C GLU A 574 10.43 16.23 -1.03
N PHE A 575 11.20 16.42 0.04
CA PHE A 575 10.84 17.26 1.17
C PHE A 575 12.08 17.95 1.73
N PRO A 576 11.99 19.22 2.13
CA PRO A 576 13.09 19.93 2.79
C PRO A 576 13.61 19.20 4.02
N PHE A 577 12.72 18.62 4.86
CA PHE A 577 13.06 17.94 6.11
C PHE A 577 12.43 16.55 6.15
N VAL A 578 13.23 15.51 6.36
CA VAL A 578 12.78 14.13 6.40
C VAL A 578 13.17 13.47 7.71
N TYR A 579 12.20 12.91 8.42
CA TYR A 579 12.36 12.08 9.60
C TYR A 579 12.18 10.62 9.21
N ILE A 580 13.22 9.79 9.36
CA ILE A 580 13.18 8.34 9.13
C ILE A 580 13.15 7.68 10.50
N VAL A 581 11.99 7.13 10.87
CA VAL A 581 11.72 6.65 12.23
C VAL A 581 11.77 5.12 12.33
N GLY A 582 12.11 4.61 13.50
CA GLY A 582 12.20 3.17 13.76
C GLY A 582 13.37 2.51 13.03
N MET A 583 14.53 3.15 13.04
CA MET A 583 15.77 2.61 12.49
C MET A 583 16.34 1.53 13.43
N GLU A 584 15.70 0.37 13.44
CA GLU A 584 15.95 -0.74 14.36
C GLU A 584 16.09 -2.06 13.62
N GLU A 585 16.96 -2.95 14.09
CA GLU A 585 17.02 -4.32 13.59
C GLU A 585 15.65 -5.02 13.72
N ASP A 586 15.34 -5.96 12.85
CA ASP A 586 14.05 -6.66 12.74
C ASP A 586 12.83 -5.77 12.39
N LEU A 587 13.04 -4.46 12.28
CA LEU A 587 12.03 -3.50 11.83
C LEU A 587 12.46 -2.84 10.51
N PHE A 588 13.65 -2.27 10.47
CA PHE A 588 14.27 -1.72 9.28
C PHE A 588 15.81 -1.87 9.36
N PRO A 589 16.38 -2.93 8.76
CA PRO A 589 15.76 -3.91 7.85
C PRO A 589 14.74 -4.80 8.53
N SER A 590 13.75 -5.25 7.74
CA SER A 590 12.74 -6.20 8.22
C SER A 590 13.35 -7.56 8.52
N ALA A 591 12.96 -8.22 9.62
CA ALA A 591 13.39 -9.58 9.97
C ALA A 591 13.23 -10.58 8.81
N MET A 592 12.17 -10.44 8.01
CA MET A 592 11.93 -11.33 6.87
C MET A 592 12.93 -11.12 5.73
N SER A 593 13.50 -9.93 5.60
CA SER A 593 14.41 -9.56 4.51
C SER A 593 15.90 -9.82 4.86
N MET A 594 16.18 -10.40 6.02
CA MET A 594 17.55 -10.76 6.43
C MET A 594 17.97 -12.17 6.00
N ASN A 595 17.04 -12.96 5.45
CA ASN A 595 17.31 -14.36 5.10
C ASN A 595 18.21 -14.51 3.86
N THR A 596 18.14 -13.58 2.93
CA THR A 596 18.95 -13.60 1.72
C THR A 596 19.66 -12.27 1.52
N ARG A 597 20.84 -12.35 0.88
CA ARG A 597 21.59 -11.15 0.53
C ARG A 597 20.80 -10.22 -0.40
N THR A 598 20.08 -10.76 -1.36
CA THR A 598 19.31 -9.99 -2.33
C THR A 598 18.20 -9.17 -1.66
N GLU A 599 17.51 -9.74 -0.68
CA GLU A 599 16.49 -9.06 0.11
C GLU A 599 17.11 -7.96 1.00
N LEU A 600 18.25 -8.22 1.62
CA LEU A 600 18.97 -7.20 2.39
C LEU A 600 19.47 -6.04 1.49
N GLU A 601 19.94 -6.33 0.29
CA GLU A 601 20.31 -5.31 -0.69
C GLU A 601 19.09 -4.47 -1.14
N GLU A 602 17.91 -5.07 -1.20
CA GLU A 602 16.65 -4.32 -1.47
C GLU A 602 16.26 -3.42 -0.30
N GLU A 603 16.33 -3.88 0.94
CA GLU A 603 16.08 -3.04 2.13
C GLU A 603 17.11 -1.88 2.20
N ARG A 604 18.36 -2.10 1.79
CA ARG A 604 19.35 -1.03 1.70
C ARG A 604 19.00 -0.01 0.61
N ARG A 605 18.49 -0.44 -0.53
CA ARG A 605 17.95 0.47 -1.55
C ARG A 605 16.74 1.26 -1.02
N LEU A 606 15.91 0.61 -0.20
CA LEU A 606 14.79 1.29 0.43
C LEU A 606 15.27 2.39 1.38
N PHE A 607 16.33 2.13 2.15
CA PHE A 607 16.94 3.16 2.99
C PHE A 607 17.60 4.28 2.16
N TYR A 608 18.30 3.94 1.10
CA TYR A 608 18.82 4.91 0.13
C TYR A 608 17.69 5.80 -0.43
N VAL A 609 16.55 5.21 -0.78
CA VAL A 609 15.38 5.97 -1.21
C VAL A 609 14.91 6.91 -0.12
N ALA A 610 14.76 6.45 1.13
CA ALA A 610 14.32 7.29 2.24
C ALA A 610 15.22 8.51 2.45
N LEU A 611 16.53 8.29 2.48
CA LEU A 611 17.51 9.35 2.71
C LEU A 611 17.53 10.37 1.56
N THR A 612 17.43 9.89 0.31
CA THR A 612 17.44 10.76 -0.87
C THR A 612 16.12 11.52 -1.09
N ARG A 613 15.11 11.37 -0.19
CA ARG A 613 13.92 12.25 -0.21
C ARG A 613 14.19 13.59 0.45
N ALA A 614 15.23 13.69 1.28
CA ALA A 614 15.60 14.93 1.95
C ALA A 614 16.34 15.88 1.01
N GLU A 615 15.91 17.15 1.01
CA GLU A 615 16.61 18.23 0.30
C GLU A 615 17.66 18.88 1.21
N LYS A 616 17.26 19.28 2.43
CA LYS A 616 18.07 20.10 3.33
C LYS A 616 18.58 19.33 4.55
N GLN A 617 17.70 18.53 5.20
CA GLN A 617 18.03 17.87 6.47
C GLN A 617 17.36 16.51 6.56
N ALA A 618 18.10 15.51 7.03
CA ALA A 618 17.58 14.21 7.40
C ALA A 618 17.81 13.93 8.90
N TYR A 619 16.82 13.27 9.51
CA TYR A 619 16.83 12.81 10.91
C TYR A 619 16.59 11.30 10.91
N LEU A 620 17.43 10.56 11.64
CA LEU A 620 17.28 9.13 11.89
C LEU A 620 16.95 8.93 13.37
N THR A 621 15.91 8.19 13.67
CA THR A 621 15.54 7.89 15.05
C THR A 621 15.40 6.39 15.28
N TYR A 622 15.79 5.93 16.46
CA TYR A 622 15.62 4.56 16.93
C TYR A 622 15.39 4.53 18.43
N THR A 623 14.78 3.44 18.93
CA THR A 623 14.42 3.31 20.34
C THR A 623 15.22 2.21 21.03
N GLN A 624 15.36 2.30 22.37
CA GLN A 624 15.91 1.20 23.18
C GLN A 624 14.92 0.05 23.32
N SER A 625 13.62 0.37 23.38
CA SER A 625 12.54 -0.61 23.46
C SER A 625 11.30 -0.12 22.73
N ARG A 626 10.58 -1.03 22.08
CA ARG A 626 9.38 -0.74 21.30
C ARG A 626 8.25 -1.70 21.64
N TYR A 627 7.03 -1.20 21.67
CA TYR A 627 5.85 -2.04 21.78
C TYR A 627 5.59 -2.81 20.48
N ARG A 628 5.72 -4.15 20.53
CA ARG A 628 5.40 -5.06 19.42
C ARG A 628 4.45 -6.14 19.91
N TRP A 629 3.28 -6.30 19.23
CA TRP A 629 2.26 -7.30 19.58
C TRP A 629 1.83 -7.28 21.06
N GLY A 630 1.72 -6.08 21.63
CA GLY A 630 1.31 -5.90 23.05
C GLY A 630 2.39 -6.22 24.08
N LYS A 631 3.66 -6.40 23.68
CA LYS A 631 4.82 -6.58 24.56
C LYS A 631 5.86 -5.51 24.27
N LEU A 632 6.52 -5.08 25.33
CA LEU A 632 7.72 -4.26 25.21
C LEU A 632 8.88 -5.20 24.83
N VAL A 633 9.56 -4.91 23.72
CA VAL A 633 10.69 -5.67 23.21
C VAL A 633 11.89 -4.74 23.11
N ASP A 634 13.03 -5.17 23.60
CA ASP A 634 14.29 -4.43 23.43
C ASP A 634 14.65 -4.36 21.95
N ALA A 635 15.12 -3.21 21.52
CA ALA A 635 15.45 -2.93 20.13
C ALA A 635 16.94 -2.56 20.02
N GLU A 636 17.58 -3.07 18.98
CA GLU A 636 18.94 -2.72 18.60
C GLU A 636 18.93 -1.71 17.45
N PRO A 637 19.90 -0.79 17.36
CA PRO A 637 19.99 0.14 16.23
C PRO A 637 20.12 -0.62 14.91
N SER A 638 19.50 -0.09 13.87
CA SER A 638 19.64 -0.64 12.52
C SER A 638 21.10 -0.63 12.06
N ARG A 639 21.56 -1.75 11.50
CA ARG A 639 22.87 -1.84 10.84
C ARG A 639 23.08 -0.78 9.76
N PHE A 640 22.01 -0.27 9.18
CA PHE A 640 22.09 0.76 8.16
C PHE A 640 22.63 2.10 8.71
N ILE A 641 22.47 2.36 10.01
CA ILE A 641 23.08 3.54 10.65
C ILE A 641 24.61 3.36 10.65
N GLU A 642 25.10 2.18 10.99
CA GLU A 642 26.54 1.88 11.02
C GLU A 642 27.17 1.84 9.61
N GLU A 643 26.36 1.65 8.57
CA GLU A 643 26.81 1.64 7.18
C GLU A 643 27.03 3.06 6.61
N ILE A 644 26.50 4.09 7.25
CA ILE A 644 26.77 5.49 6.91
C ILE A 644 28.16 5.87 7.42
N ASP A 645 28.93 6.59 6.62
CA ASP A 645 30.18 7.17 7.06
C ASP A 645 29.93 8.21 8.16
N GLU A 646 30.57 8.04 9.31
CA GLU A 646 30.43 8.90 10.51
C GLU A 646 30.71 10.39 10.21
N ALA A 647 31.53 10.68 9.20
CA ALA A 647 31.80 12.05 8.79
C ALA A 647 30.52 12.84 8.45
N TYR A 648 29.46 12.17 8.02
CA TYR A 648 28.20 12.78 7.60
C TYR A 648 27.11 12.73 8.67
N MET A 649 27.40 12.16 9.86
CA MET A 649 26.43 12.02 10.94
C MET A 649 26.76 12.91 12.13
N ASP A 650 25.71 13.29 12.87
CA ASP A 650 25.79 13.98 14.16
C ASP A 650 24.88 13.25 15.16
N TYR A 651 25.50 12.63 16.17
CA TYR A 651 24.78 11.89 17.19
C TYR A 651 24.33 12.84 18.29
N MET A 652 23.03 12.94 18.52
CA MET A 652 22.53 13.57 19.73
C MET A 652 22.83 12.64 20.91
N ILE A 653 23.83 12.97 21.68
CA ILE A 653 24.14 12.31 22.93
C ILE A 653 22.98 12.62 23.87
N PRO A 654 22.30 11.59 24.48
CA PRO A 654 21.35 11.86 25.55
C PRO A 654 22.12 12.63 26.62
N GLN A 655 21.69 13.86 26.92
CA GLN A 655 22.16 14.47 28.15
C GLN A 655 21.64 13.57 29.28
N ASP A 656 22.58 12.94 30.02
CA ASP A 656 22.29 12.13 31.23
C ASP A 656 21.66 12.96 32.37
N ASP A 657 21.15 14.14 32.07
CA ASP A 657 20.52 15.12 32.96
C ASP A 657 19.02 15.08 32.98
N TYR A 658 18.35 14.02 32.52
CA TYR A 658 16.99 13.77 33.01
C TYR A 658 17.08 13.08 34.38
N LYS A 659 17.51 13.81 35.40
CA LYS A 659 17.11 13.56 36.77
C LYS A 659 15.57 13.50 36.72
N TYR A 660 15.07 12.31 36.92
CA TYR A 660 13.68 12.04 37.20
C TYR A 660 13.27 12.96 38.37
N LYS A 661 12.68 14.13 38.10
CA LYS A 661 11.92 14.84 39.10
C LYS A 661 10.62 14.05 39.22
N PRO A 662 10.37 13.41 40.37
CA PRO A 662 9.07 12.80 40.60
C PRO A 662 8.00 13.88 40.43
N LEU A 663 6.84 13.49 39.89
CA LEU A 663 5.67 14.35 39.69
C LEU A 663 5.06 14.90 41.02
N MET A 664 5.81 14.85 42.13
CA MET A 664 5.40 15.32 43.46
C MET A 664 5.97 16.69 43.84
N ASP A 665 6.68 17.39 42.99
CA ASP A 665 7.10 18.79 43.25
C ASP A 665 6.18 19.80 42.53
N LEU A 666 4.89 19.58 42.58
CA LEU A 666 3.91 20.66 42.50
C LEU A 666 3.70 21.17 43.95
N ASP A 667 4.38 22.27 44.27
CA ASP A 667 4.16 23.06 45.49
C ASP A 667 2.70 23.53 45.53
N ILE A 668 1.80 22.73 46.11
CA ILE A 668 0.42 23.11 46.40
C ILE A 668 0.30 23.67 47.85
N PHE A 669 1.39 23.66 48.61
CA PHE A 669 1.39 24.25 49.95
C PHE A 669 2.61 25.16 50.09
N GLY A 670 2.31 26.43 50.30
CA GLY A 670 3.26 27.53 50.42
C GLY A 670 4.27 27.38 51.55
N ASP A 671 5.38 28.11 51.36
CA ASP A 671 6.46 28.50 52.25
C ASP A 671 6.61 27.75 53.58
N VAL A 672 7.55 26.83 53.62
CA VAL A 672 8.20 26.38 54.84
C VAL A 672 9.65 26.76 54.81
N ASP A 673 10.07 27.57 55.78
CA ASP A 673 11.38 28.16 56.02
C ASP A 673 12.54 27.13 55.98
N LYS A 674 13.44 27.21 54.98
CA LYS A 674 14.58 26.33 54.69
C LYS A 674 15.82 26.58 55.58
N SER A 675 15.70 27.34 56.67
CA SER A 675 16.89 27.77 57.48
C SER A 675 17.36 26.77 58.56
N LYS A 676 16.75 25.58 58.68
CA LYS A 676 17.08 24.66 59.84
C LYS A 676 17.70 23.33 59.50
N PHE A 677 18.20 23.07 58.31
CA PHE A 677 18.96 21.84 58.06
C PHE A 677 20.42 22.13 57.77
N ARG A 678 21.24 22.07 58.81
CA ARG A 678 22.71 22.11 58.80
C ARG A 678 23.25 20.87 58.10
N GLN A 679 24.01 21.06 57.01
CA GLN A 679 24.79 20.03 56.32
C GLN A 679 25.92 19.53 57.21
N THR A 680 25.94 18.26 57.55
CA THR A 680 27.15 17.57 58.04
C THR A 680 27.74 16.76 56.89
N LYS A 681 28.98 17.11 56.48
CA LYS A 681 29.77 16.34 55.49
C LYS A 681 30.09 14.96 56.06
N PRO A 682 29.92 13.87 55.30
CA PRO A 682 30.39 12.53 55.73
C PRO A 682 31.94 12.45 55.47
N LYS A 683 32.64 11.97 56.47
CA LYS A 683 34.06 11.59 56.39
C LYS A 683 34.24 10.35 55.51
N SER A 684 35.32 10.35 54.67
CA SER A 684 35.80 9.21 53.91
C SER A 684 36.03 7.99 54.80
N GLY A 685 35.24 6.91 54.61
CA GLY A 685 35.46 5.60 55.23
C GLY A 685 35.42 4.54 54.14
N THR A 686 36.41 3.65 54.17
CA THR A 686 36.62 2.48 53.32
C THR A 686 35.37 1.63 53.15
N PRO A 687 35.07 1.04 51.97
CA PRO A 687 33.90 0.22 51.76
C PRO A 687 33.98 -1.11 52.53
N PRO A 688 32.87 -1.59 53.13
CA PRO A 688 32.86 -2.89 53.80
C PRO A 688 32.88 -4.04 52.77
N PRO A 689 33.44 -5.21 53.12
CA PRO A 689 33.60 -6.33 52.23
C PRO A 689 32.26 -6.94 51.83
N ALA A 690 32.13 -7.35 50.53
CA ALA A 690 30.97 -7.95 49.93
C ALA A 690 30.59 -9.24 50.66
N HIS A 691 29.39 -9.25 51.23
CA HIS A 691 28.76 -10.48 51.81
C HIS A 691 28.38 -11.43 50.64
N LYS A 692 28.98 -12.61 50.65
CA LYS A 692 28.51 -13.74 49.82
C LYS A 692 27.17 -14.22 50.35
N PRO A 693 26.14 -14.42 49.50
CA PRO A 693 24.85 -14.93 49.99
C PRO A 693 24.97 -16.36 50.46
N ASN A 694 24.27 -16.66 51.59
CA ASN A 694 24.26 -17.95 52.26
C ASN A 694 23.63 -19.01 51.38
N GLU A 695 24.07 -20.27 51.44
CA GLU A 695 23.62 -21.41 50.64
C GLU A 695 22.10 -21.69 50.75
N GLU A 696 21.47 -21.28 51.82
CA GLU A 696 20.03 -21.41 52.02
C GLU A 696 19.20 -20.49 51.16
N GLN A 697 19.72 -19.31 50.77
CA GLN A 697 19.07 -18.41 49.81
C GLN A 697 19.21 -18.89 48.38
N LEU A 698 20.29 -19.55 48.03
CA LEU A 698 20.50 -20.19 46.74
C LEU A 698 19.63 -21.44 46.54
N ARG A 699 19.26 -22.15 47.59
CA ARG A 699 18.31 -23.30 47.56
C ARG A 699 16.88 -22.85 47.23
N LYS A 700 16.47 -21.65 47.65
CA LYS A 700 15.12 -21.11 47.31
C LYS A 700 15.01 -20.67 45.86
N LEU A 701 16.10 -20.26 45.20
CA LEU A 701 16.11 -19.86 43.77
C LEU A 701 16.22 -21.06 42.82
N ARG A 702 16.65 -22.24 43.31
CA ARG A 702 16.74 -23.47 42.47
C ARG A 702 15.43 -24.23 42.29
N LYS A 703 14.34 -23.81 42.89
CA LYS A 703 13.04 -24.52 42.84
C LYS A 703 12.08 -24.06 41.73
N LEU A 704 12.52 -23.19 40.82
CA LEU A 704 11.72 -22.78 39.66
C LEU A 704 12.32 -23.36 38.35
N ARG A 705 12.29 -24.69 38.21
CA ARG A 705 12.40 -25.34 36.91
C ARG A 705 10.98 -25.62 36.40
N PRO A 706 10.63 -25.31 35.11
CA PRO A 706 9.33 -25.68 34.60
C PRO A 706 9.28 -27.19 34.38
N THR A 707 8.47 -27.85 35.17
CA THR A 707 8.04 -29.24 34.91
C THR A 707 7.00 -29.18 33.77
N THR A 708 7.35 -29.74 32.62
CA THR A 708 6.39 -30.11 31.61
C THR A 708 5.55 -31.28 32.10
N ALA A 709 4.45 -30.96 32.78
CA ALA A 709 3.40 -31.94 33.08
C ALA A 709 2.22 -31.67 32.14
N ASN A 710 1.91 -32.66 31.30
CA ASN A 710 0.69 -32.71 30.51
C ASN A 710 -0.51 -32.69 31.45
N TYR A 711 -1.19 -31.56 31.61
CA TYR A 711 -2.48 -31.51 32.27
C TYR A 711 -3.58 -31.62 31.21
N PRO A 712 -4.60 -32.46 31.40
CA PRO A 712 -5.76 -32.50 30.54
C PRO A 712 -6.50 -31.16 30.62
N THR A 713 -6.77 -30.56 29.48
CA THR A 713 -7.60 -29.37 29.31
C THR A 713 -9.02 -29.70 29.83
N ALA A 714 -9.42 -29.15 30.95
CA ALA A 714 -10.78 -29.26 31.44
C ALA A 714 -11.74 -28.65 30.41
N SER A 715 -12.73 -29.44 30.01
CA SER A 715 -13.72 -29.06 29.00
C SER A 715 -14.68 -27.99 29.56
N ILE A 716 -15.34 -27.24 28.69
CA ILE A 716 -16.34 -26.21 29.00
C ILE A 716 -17.45 -26.69 29.98
N LYS A 717 -17.61 -28.00 30.13
CA LYS A 717 -18.62 -28.60 31.01
C LYS A 717 -18.33 -28.46 32.52
N ASP A 718 -17.05 -28.31 32.92
CA ASP A 718 -16.65 -28.21 34.32
C ASP A 718 -16.79 -26.78 34.88
N ALA A 719 -16.71 -25.77 34.00
CA ALA A 719 -16.90 -24.35 34.39
C ALA A 719 -18.36 -23.99 34.79
N VAL A 720 -19.33 -24.84 34.45
CA VAL A 720 -20.74 -24.61 34.73
C VAL A 720 -21.11 -25.02 36.17
N LYS A 721 -20.27 -25.79 36.87
CA LYS A 721 -20.51 -26.30 38.24
C LYS A 721 -19.75 -25.56 39.33
N LEU A 722 -19.11 -24.44 38.99
CA LEU A 722 -18.35 -23.68 39.98
C LEU A 722 -19.31 -22.86 40.85
N GLU A 723 -19.14 -22.98 42.16
CA GLU A 723 -19.96 -22.26 43.16
C GLU A 723 -19.06 -21.48 44.16
N ALA A 724 -19.63 -20.48 44.81
CA ALA A 724 -18.91 -19.74 45.85
C ALA A 724 -18.54 -20.69 47.00
N GLY A 725 -17.28 -20.67 47.38
CA GLY A 725 -16.74 -21.57 48.41
C GLY A 725 -15.84 -22.69 47.87
N ASN A 726 -15.91 -23.02 46.56
CA ASN A 726 -15.07 -24.05 45.98
C ASN A 726 -13.57 -23.67 45.99
N GLU A 727 -12.72 -24.67 46.19
CA GLU A 727 -11.28 -24.54 46.02
C GLU A 727 -10.88 -24.84 44.57
N VAL A 728 -10.10 -23.95 44.01
CA VAL A 728 -9.67 -24.01 42.61
C VAL A 728 -8.16 -23.82 42.48
N GLU A 729 -7.57 -24.38 41.43
CA GLU A 729 -6.17 -24.19 41.11
C GLU A 729 -6.05 -23.54 39.69
N HIS A 730 -5.30 -22.45 39.63
CA HIS A 730 -4.99 -21.74 38.41
C HIS A 730 -3.50 -21.84 38.05
N ILE A 731 -3.19 -22.15 36.82
CA ILE A 731 -1.80 -22.41 36.34
C ILE A 731 -0.82 -21.28 36.73
N ARG A 732 -1.29 -20.03 36.73
CA ARG A 732 -0.44 -18.86 36.99
C ARG A 732 -0.52 -18.36 38.45
N PHE A 733 -1.66 -18.54 39.14
CA PHE A 733 -1.91 -17.96 40.45
C PHE A 733 -1.92 -18.99 41.60
N GLY A 734 -1.79 -20.30 41.28
CA GLY A 734 -1.82 -21.37 42.28
C GLY A 734 -3.22 -21.67 42.80
N LYS A 735 -3.28 -22.21 44.03
CA LYS A 735 -4.52 -22.53 44.68
C LYS A 735 -5.25 -21.29 45.19
N GLY A 736 -6.57 -21.29 45.14
CA GLY A 736 -7.39 -20.20 45.61
C GLY A 736 -8.82 -20.63 45.89
N LYS A 737 -9.54 -19.82 46.67
CA LYS A 737 -10.93 -20.07 47.04
C LYS A 737 -11.85 -19.09 46.34
N VAL A 738 -12.93 -19.59 45.73
CA VAL A 738 -13.94 -18.78 45.07
C VAL A 738 -14.75 -18.00 46.09
N LEU A 739 -14.73 -16.68 46.03
CA LEU A 739 -15.46 -15.81 46.93
C LEU A 739 -16.87 -15.51 46.43
N ASN A 740 -16.99 -15.16 45.15
CA ASN A 740 -18.26 -14.79 44.56
C ASN A 740 -18.25 -15.08 43.02
N ILE A 741 -19.45 -15.30 42.44
CA ILE A 741 -19.64 -15.49 41.00
C ILE A 741 -20.74 -14.56 40.52
N ASP A 742 -20.40 -13.65 39.60
CA ASP A 742 -21.31 -12.69 38.99
C ASP A 742 -21.54 -13.00 37.50
N GLY A 743 -22.74 -12.69 36.98
CA GLY A 743 -23.09 -12.80 35.57
C GLY A 743 -23.87 -14.07 35.23
N ILE A 744 -24.42 -14.11 33.98
CA ILE A 744 -25.29 -15.18 33.49
C ILE A 744 -24.67 -15.78 32.20
N GLY A 745 -24.74 -17.10 32.06
CA GLY A 745 -24.30 -17.80 30.85
C GLY A 745 -22.79 -17.74 30.62
N GLN A 746 -22.36 -17.32 29.41
CA GLN A 746 -20.93 -17.31 28.99
C GLN A 746 -20.12 -16.16 29.58
N ASP A 747 -20.76 -15.15 30.14
CA ASP A 747 -20.11 -13.96 30.72
C ASP A 747 -19.95 -14.04 32.25
N LYS A 748 -20.09 -15.24 32.86
CA LYS A 748 -19.83 -15.46 34.26
C LYS A 748 -18.40 -15.11 34.66
N LYS A 749 -18.26 -14.30 35.73
CA LYS A 749 -16.98 -13.89 36.32
C LYS A 749 -16.91 -14.46 37.73
N ALA A 750 -15.78 -15.09 38.06
CA ALA A 750 -15.52 -15.54 39.44
C ALA A 750 -14.49 -14.62 40.10
N GLU A 751 -14.78 -14.24 41.32
CA GLU A 751 -13.84 -13.54 42.21
C GLU A 751 -13.19 -14.59 43.10
N ILE A 752 -11.88 -14.77 42.97
CA ILE A 752 -11.12 -15.85 43.59
C ILE A 752 -9.96 -15.26 44.38
N ASN A 753 -9.84 -15.68 45.65
CA ASN A 753 -8.71 -15.32 46.48
C ASN A 753 -7.64 -16.40 46.39
N PHE A 754 -6.54 -16.10 45.71
CA PHE A 754 -5.40 -16.99 45.52
C PHE A 754 -4.36 -16.81 46.62
N GLU A 755 -3.81 -17.93 47.11
CA GLU A 755 -2.79 -17.94 48.18
C GLU A 755 -1.55 -17.11 47.86
N ASN A 756 -1.12 -17.10 46.59
CA ASN A 756 0.08 -16.40 46.14
C ASN A 756 -0.22 -15.15 45.27
N GLY A 757 -1.49 -14.75 45.10
CA GLY A 757 -1.87 -13.70 44.18
C GLY A 757 -2.93 -12.72 44.66
N GLY A 758 -3.50 -12.91 45.87
CA GLY A 758 -4.62 -12.12 46.39
C GLY A 758 -5.90 -12.29 45.57
N VAL A 759 -6.88 -11.42 45.78
CA VAL A 759 -8.19 -11.50 45.12
C VAL A 759 -8.08 -11.07 43.64
N LYS A 760 -8.58 -11.94 42.72
CA LYS A 760 -8.64 -11.70 41.31
C LYS A 760 -10.02 -11.99 40.73
N LYS A 761 -10.52 -11.12 39.85
CA LYS A 761 -11.74 -11.33 39.05
C LYS A 761 -11.39 -11.97 37.71
N LEU A 762 -11.84 -13.19 37.45
CA LEU A 762 -11.54 -13.97 36.26
C LEU A 762 -12.83 -14.28 35.48
N LEU A 763 -12.80 -14.11 34.15
CA LEU A 763 -13.90 -14.52 33.28
C LEU A 763 -13.84 -16.03 33.05
N LEU A 764 -14.86 -16.78 33.51
CA LEU A 764 -14.81 -18.23 33.60
C LEU A 764 -14.57 -18.95 32.27
N ARG A 765 -15.06 -18.41 31.17
CA ARG A 765 -14.85 -18.98 29.82
C ARG A 765 -13.38 -19.01 29.38
N PHE A 766 -12.53 -18.15 29.98
CA PHE A 766 -11.09 -18.07 29.65
C PHE A 766 -10.19 -18.47 30.82
N ALA A 767 -10.75 -18.58 32.02
CA ALA A 767 -10.04 -18.97 33.21
C ALA A 767 -9.82 -20.49 33.19
N LYS A 768 -8.59 -20.91 32.91
CA LYS A 768 -8.18 -22.33 32.99
C LYS A 768 -8.08 -22.73 34.46
N LEU A 769 -9.26 -22.95 35.13
CA LEU A 769 -9.38 -23.34 36.52
C LEU A 769 -9.61 -24.85 36.61
N LYS A 770 -8.93 -25.50 37.56
CA LYS A 770 -9.19 -26.86 37.96
C LYS A 770 -9.90 -26.79 39.33
N VAL A 771 -11.10 -27.33 39.42
CA VAL A 771 -11.83 -27.44 40.69
C VAL A 771 -11.21 -28.56 41.52
N LEU A 772 -10.87 -28.27 42.78
CA LEU A 772 -10.23 -29.20 43.70
C LEU A 772 -11.21 -29.82 44.70
N SER A 773 -12.25 -29.05 45.10
CA SER A 773 -13.33 -29.51 45.96
C SER A 773 -14.54 -28.55 45.86
#